data_286e7a4b76b94e8ba678a636b7aedecb
#
_entry.id   286e7a4b76b94e8ba678a636b7aedecb
#
_cell.length_a   1.000
_cell.length_b   1.000
_cell.length_c   1.000
_cell.angle_alpha   90.00
_cell.angle_beta   90.00
_cell.angle_gamma   90.00
#
_symmetry.space_group_name_H-M   'P 1'
#
loop_
_entity.id
_entity.type
_entity.pdbx_description
1 polymer ?
#
loop_
_entity_poly.entity_id
_entity_poly.type
_entity_poly.pdbx_seq_one_letter_code
_entity_poly.pdbx_strand_id
1 'polypeptide(L)'
;MLKTFSCVAALLTASVFALAQPAAFDPAAKVFRLDGGNVSYVFGVNPRGELQQLYWGGELGSTDAFSQAVPMPAWASFDASYTNTPQEYAGWGAGLFVEPALKATFADGNRDLVLHYESHTATADGFDVVLKDIERKIYATLHYAIDPESGILARSATIENREPQPVTIEQAAAAAWALPSGHYTLNYLTGRWAGEWTLTQEPLHPGARVIESRRGSTGHQANPWFAIQAGAPDEDHGEVWFGALAWSGSWRITVERDQLDAVRITGGFNPFDFGYVLHPGERLETPVFYGGYSAHGLGGASRLLDHFELAHILPRRIGTGESAAPKPRPVIFNSWEATEFNVNEAGQMALADKAAALGVDRFVMDDGWFGQRKDDHAGLGDWTVNPQKFPHGLKPLIDKVHALRMDFGLWVEPEMVNPDSDLYRKHPDWVLNFPGRPRSEQRNQLVLNLARPDVRAYVLGFLDKLLTENDIAFLKWDYNRNWSEPGWDQLPPAEQKKVYVEFTRNLYAILAELERRHPKVEIESCSGGGGRVDLGILKYADEVWPSDNTDPFDRLTQQDGFSYAYTPQVMMAWVTDSPHWLNLRATSLTYRMLSSMQGSLGIGANIAKWNEEEMATAKRLIAAYHQVQPTIVQGDLYRLISPLNGSEFSATQTVNRDRSQSVVFLFIHSTQEGRLFPRLKLKGLDPAAEYTLTSIEGKAMEGTPAAASGAWWMNHGLDMDMNFRGDFKAAAFRLDRK
;
A
#
# COMPACT_ATOMS: atom_id res chain seq x y z
N MET A 1 -50.49 -51.96 -39.74
CA MET A 1 -49.14 -51.43 -39.89
C MET A 1 -48.95 -50.35 -38.85
N LEU A 2 -48.42 -50.73 -37.66
CA LEU A 2 -48.08 -49.79 -36.61
C LEU A 2 -46.56 -49.42 -36.78
N LYS A 3 -46.26 -48.12 -36.85
CA LYS A 3 -44.90 -47.62 -36.82
C LYS A 3 -44.62 -47.16 -35.39
N THR A 4 -43.75 -47.84 -34.72
CA THR A 4 -43.17 -47.48 -33.41
C THR A 4 -42.13 -46.37 -33.61
N PHE A 5 -42.32 -45.21 -32.96
CA PHE A 5 -41.28 -44.20 -32.80
C PHE A 5 -40.53 -44.46 -31.47
N SER A 6 -39.23 -44.72 -31.58
CA SER A 6 -38.35 -44.75 -30.43
C SER A 6 -37.80 -43.38 -30.15
N CYS A 7 -38.17 -42.76 -29.04
CA CYS A 7 -37.49 -41.58 -28.53
C CYS A 7 -36.20 -41.99 -27.78
N VAL A 8 -35.07 -41.60 -28.29
CA VAL A 8 -33.77 -41.66 -27.60
C VAL A 8 -33.68 -40.36 -26.76
N ALA A 9 -33.81 -40.52 -25.45
CA ALA A 9 -33.52 -39.46 -24.51
C ALA A 9 -32.01 -39.39 -24.30
N ALA A 10 -31.36 -38.32 -24.79
CA ALA A 10 -29.98 -38.02 -24.48
C ALA A 10 -29.91 -37.42 -23.06
N LEU A 11 -29.42 -38.15 -22.11
CA LEU A 11 -29.03 -37.62 -20.79
C LEU A 11 -27.76 -36.77 -20.97
N LEU A 12 -27.92 -35.45 -20.91
CA LEU A 12 -26.85 -34.51 -20.68
C LEU A 12 -26.43 -34.60 -19.21
N THR A 13 -25.37 -35.35 -18.91
CA THR A 13 -24.68 -35.27 -17.63
C THR A 13 -23.93 -33.95 -17.59
N ALA A 14 -24.51 -32.93 -16.96
CA ALA A 14 -23.77 -31.74 -16.54
C ALA A 14 -22.74 -32.19 -15.49
N SER A 15 -21.48 -32.25 -15.88
CA SER A 15 -20.37 -32.38 -14.94
C SER A 15 -20.33 -31.07 -14.14
N VAL A 16 -20.90 -31.09 -12.94
CA VAL A 16 -20.65 -30.06 -11.95
C VAL A 16 -19.18 -30.27 -11.54
N PHE A 17 -18.28 -29.43 -12.05
CA PHE A 17 -16.97 -29.27 -11.45
C PHE A 17 -17.22 -28.79 -10.02
N ALA A 18 -17.06 -29.65 -9.04
CA ALA A 18 -16.92 -29.25 -7.68
C ALA A 18 -15.64 -28.42 -7.62
N LEU A 19 -15.78 -27.09 -7.45
CA LEU A 19 -14.65 -26.24 -7.10
C LEU A 19 -14.04 -26.86 -5.83
N ALA A 20 -12.75 -27.20 -5.86
CA ALA A 20 -12.04 -27.66 -4.68
C ALA A 20 -12.22 -26.56 -3.61
N GLN A 21 -12.59 -26.96 -2.40
CA GLN A 21 -12.70 -25.99 -1.31
C GLN A 21 -11.29 -25.45 -1.04
N PRO A 22 -11.13 -24.13 -0.89
CA PRO A 22 -9.81 -23.50 -0.70
C PRO A 22 -9.15 -23.90 0.63
N ALA A 23 -9.88 -24.58 1.54
CA ALA A 23 -9.39 -24.99 2.84
C ALA A 23 -9.80 -26.44 3.16
N ALA A 24 -8.84 -27.26 3.59
CA ALA A 24 -9.05 -28.65 3.98
C ALA A 24 -8.32 -28.98 5.29
N PHE A 25 -8.93 -29.85 6.14
CA PHE A 25 -8.31 -30.36 7.35
C PHE A 25 -8.31 -31.89 7.33
N ASP A 26 -7.13 -32.49 7.51
CA ASP A 26 -7.00 -33.94 7.73
C ASP A 26 -6.99 -34.24 9.23
N PRO A 27 -8.06 -34.84 9.77
CA PRO A 27 -8.16 -35.15 11.21
C PRO A 27 -7.21 -36.26 11.66
N ALA A 28 -6.75 -37.13 10.76
CA ALA A 28 -5.84 -38.22 11.10
C ALA A 28 -4.42 -37.73 11.28
N ALA A 29 -3.94 -36.88 10.35
CA ALA A 29 -2.64 -36.26 10.41
C ALA A 29 -2.63 -34.95 11.22
N LYS A 30 -3.79 -34.40 11.55
CA LYS A 30 -3.97 -33.06 12.14
C LYS A 30 -3.29 -31.97 11.31
N VAL A 31 -3.50 -32.00 9.99
CA VAL A 31 -2.90 -31.11 9.02
C VAL A 31 -3.97 -30.24 8.38
N PHE A 32 -3.68 -28.95 8.30
CA PHE A 32 -4.46 -27.92 7.62
C PHE A 32 -3.80 -27.61 6.28
N ARG A 33 -4.59 -27.46 5.24
CA ARG A 33 -4.14 -27.08 3.92
C ARG A 33 -5.03 -25.98 3.36
N LEU A 34 -4.41 -24.97 2.79
CA LEU A 34 -5.03 -23.86 2.08
C LEU A 34 -4.47 -23.82 0.66
N ASP A 35 -5.34 -23.78 -0.35
CA ASP A 35 -4.98 -23.72 -1.76
C ASP A 35 -5.71 -22.55 -2.42
N GLY A 36 -4.98 -21.75 -3.21
CA GLY A 36 -5.54 -20.64 -3.97
C GLY A 36 -4.56 -20.15 -5.03
N GLY A 37 -5.05 -19.66 -6.16
CA GLY A 37 -4.22 -19.30 -7.28
C GLY A 37 -3.33 -20.46 -7.71
N ASN A 38 -2.01 -20.27 -7.68
CA ASN A 38 -1.03 -21.35 -7.91
C ASN A 38 -0.20 -21.59 -6.62
N VAL A 39 -0.82 -21.50 -5.45
CA VAL A 39 -0.15 -21.53 -4.13
C VAL A 39 -0.80 -22.56 -3.22
N SER A 40 0.03 -23.29 -2.49
CA SER A 40 -0.39 -24.10 -1.33
C SER A 40 0.29 -23.62 -0.07
N TYR A 41 -0.47 -23.56 1.02
CA TYR A 41 0.01 -23.29 2.36
C TYR A 41 -0.44 -24.40 3.31
N VAL A 42 0.52 -25.05 3.99
CA VAL A 42 0.23 -26.24 4.82
C VAL A 42 0.86 -26.09 6.19
N PHE A 43 0.09 -26.38 7.22
CA PHE A 43 0.54 -26.40 8.61
C PHE A 43 -0.16 -27.51 9.39
N GLY A 44 0.37 -27.90 10.54
CA GLY A 44 -0.18 -29.01 11.29
C GLY A 44 0.16 -28.97 12.77
N VAL A 45 -0.55 -29.80 13.54
CA VAL A 45 -0.32 -29.97 14.99
C VAL A 45 0.64 -31.12 15.20
N ASN A 46 1.80 -30.84 15.80
CA ASN A 46 2.79 -31.85 16.11
C ASN A 46 2.48 -32.59 17.45
N PRO A 47 3.21 -33.67 17.78
CA PRO A 47 2.96 -34.44 19.02
C PRO A 47 3.15 -33.66 20.33
N ARG A 48 3.78 -32.50 20.31
CA ARG A 48 3.92 -31.62 21.48
C ARG A 48 2.73 -30.66 21.64
N GLY A 49 1.80 -30.63 20.67
CA GLY A 49 0.70 -29.67 20.64
C GLY A 49 1.04 -28.33 20.00
N GLU A 50 2.24 -28.15 19.49
CA GLU A 50 2.66 -26.95 18.78
C GLU A 50 2.02 -26.91 17.37
N LEU A 51 1.59 -25.73 16.93
CA LEU A 51 1.13 -25.50 15.55
C LEU A 51 2.33 -25.13 14.68
N GLN A 52 2.65 -25.98 13.72
CA GLN A 52 3.90 -25.95 12.96
C GLN A 52 3.64 -25.76 11.47
N GLN A 53 4.32 -24.81 10.81
CA GLN A 53 4.32 -24.66 9.35
C GLN A 53 5.03 -25.87 8.71
N LEU A 54 4.44 -26.38 7.63
CA LEU A 54 4.95 -27.53 6.87
C LEU A 54 5.36 -27.17 5.44
N TYR A 55 4.62 -26.26 4.80
CA TYR A 55 4.87 -25.85 3.42
C TYR A 55 4.29 -24.47 3.12
N TRP A 56 4.97 -23.70 2.30
CA TRP A 56 4.48 -22.50 1.64
C TRP A 56 5.22 -22.32 0.31
N GLY A 57 4.50 -22.39 -0.81
CA GLY A 57 5.10 -22.33 -2.14
C GLY A 57 4.11 -22.61 -3.25
N GLY A 58 4.61 -23.07 -4.39
CA GLY A 58 3.77 -23.42 -5.53
C GLY A 58 2.72 -24.47 -5.21
N GLU A 59 1.64 -24.50 -5.99
CA GLU A 59 0.50 -25.39 -5.79
C GLU A 59 0.90 -26.87 -5.78
N LEU A 60 0.43 -27.58 -4.79
CA LEU A 60 0.58 -29.02 -4.65
C LEU A 60 -0.62 -29.76 -5.28
N GLY A 61 -0.41 -30.97 -5.74
CA GLY A 61 -1.50 -31.80 -6.27
C GLY A 61 -2.60 -32.00 -5.22
N SER A 62 -3.85 -32.04 -5.64
CA SER A 62 -5.01 -32.21 -4.75
C SER A 62 -5.02 -33.52 -3.96
N THR A 63 -4.25 -34.53 -4.41
CA THR A 63 -4.08 -35.84 -3.76
C THR A 63 -2.82 -35.94 -2.92
N ASP A 64 -1.96 -34.90 -2.90
CA ASP A 64 -0.75 -34.91 -2.10
C ASP A 64 -1.11 -34.80 -0.63
N ALA A 65 -0.61 -35.71 0.17
CA ALA A 65 -0.91 -35.79 1.59
C ALA A 65 0.35 -35.53 2.43
N PHE A 66 0.14 -34.92 3.56
CA PHE A 66 1.17 -34.74 4.58
C PHE A 66 0.96 -35.72 5.73
N SER A 67 2.04 -36.29 6.24
CA SER A 67 2.01 -36.95 7.54
C SER A 67 1.87 -35.90 8.66
N GLN A 68 1.57 -36.36 9.86
CA GLN A 68 1.57 -35.49 11.03
C GLN A 68 2.90 -34.72 11.15
N ALA A 69 2.83 -33.46 11.50
CA ALA A 69 3.99 -32.60 11.73
C ALA A 69 4.93 -33.23 12.78
N VAL A 70 6.23 -33.17 12.53
CA VAL A 70 7.26 -33.68 13.45
C VAL A 70 8.05 -32.50 13.98
N PRO A 71 8.10 -32.29 15.30
CA PRO A 71 8.84 -31.20 15.89
C PRO A 71 10.34 -31.38 15.64
N MET A 72 11.02 -30.26 15.36
CA MET A 72 12.47 -30.27 15.17
C MET A 72 13.20 -30.64 16.47
N PRO A 73 14.30 -31.41 16.43
CA PRO A 73 15.11 -31.69 17.61
C PRO A 73 15.87 -30.44 18.07
N ALA A 74 16.33 -30.46 19.33
CA ALA A 74 17.29 -29.50 19.79
C ALA A 74 18.61 -29.63 19.02
N TRP A 75 19.28 -28.50 18.74
CA TRP A 75 20.58 -28.52 18.06
C TRP A 75 21.67 -29.13 18.97
N ALA A 76 21.62 -28.81 20.25
CA ALA A 76 22.53 -29.30 21.26
C ALA A 76 21.80 -29.68 22.54
N SER A 77 22.42 -30.44 23.42
CA SER A 77 21.80 -30.89 24.68
C SER A 77 21.43 -29.77 25.66
N PHE A 78 21.95 -28.57 25.44
CA PHE A 78 21.71 -27.37 26.25
C PHE A 78 20.78 -26.38 25.54
N ASP A 79 20.34 -26.63 24.29
CA ASP A 79 19.40 -25.81 23.55
C ASP A 79 17.98 -26.36 23.67
N ALA A 80 17.01 -25.47 23.72
CA ALA A 80 15.62 -25.85 23.68
C ALA A 80 15.19 -26.19 22.25
N SER A 81 14.61 -27.36 22.04
CA SER A 81 14.05 -27.77 20.75
C SER A 81 12.89 -26.88 20.27
N TYR A 82 12.28 -26.11 21.17
CA TYR A 82 11.20 -25.20 20.92
C TYR A 82 11.59 -24.09 19.91
N THR A 83 12.85 -23.65 19.97
CA THR A 83 13.42 -22.63 19.06
C THR A 83 13.50 -23.11 17.60
N ASN A 84 13.84 -24.37 17.35
CA ASN A 84 14.10 -24.88 16.00
C ASN A 84 12.82 -25.21 15.23
N THR A 85 11.71 -25.49 15.93
CA THR A 85 10.42 -25.81 15.29
C THR A 85 9.82 -24.56 14.63
N PRO A 86 9.46 -24.59 13.33
CA PRO A 86 8.87 -23.44 12.63
C PRO A 86 7.39 -23.27 13.05
N GLN A 87 7.18 -22.73 14.25
CA GLN A 87 5.85 -22.52 14.79
C GLN A 87 5.13 -21.39 14.08
N GLU A 88 3.83 -21.57 13.83
CA GLU A 88 2.92 -20.60 13.25
C GLU A 88 2.74 -19.33 14.12
N TYR A 89 2.83 -19.51 15.45
CA TYR A 89 2.64 -18.42 16.42
C TYR A 89 3.25 -18.79 17.77
N ALA A 90 4.53 -18.54 17.94
CA ALA A 90 5.25 -18.90 19.15
C ALA A 90 5.05 -17.84 20.26
N GLY A 91 4.67 -18.28 21.46
CA GLY A 91 4.77 -17.48 22.69
C GLY A 91 6.21 -17.40 23.18
N TRP A 92 6.57 -16.31 23.87
CA TRP A 92 7.87 -16.22 24.55
C TRP A 92 7.87 -17.04 25.82
N GLY A 93 8.37 -18.27 25.75
CA GLY A 93 8.41 -19.26 26.81
C GLY A 93 9.15 -20.52 26.38
N ALA A 94 9.30 -21.50 27.26
CA ALA A 94 9.94 -22.80 27.01
C ALA A 94 11.34 -22.71 26.36
N GLY A 95 12.07 -21.60 26.55
CA GLY A 95 13.39 -21.40 25.93
C GLY A 95 13.33 -21.04 24.45
N LEU A 96 12.33 -20.27 24.01
CA LEU A 96 12.31 -19.67 22.69
C LEU A 96 13.34 -18.56 22.57
N PHE A 97 14.32 -18.71 21.67
CA PHE A 97 15.44 -17.76 21.48
C PHE A 97 15.36 -17.00 20.13
N VAL A 98 14.32 -17.20 19.35
CA VAL A 98 14.00 -16.42 18.14
C VAL A 98 12.93 -15.37 18.44
N GLU A 99 12.63 -14.50 17.49
CA GLU A 99 11.58 -13.48 17.64
C GLU A 99 10.22 -14.13 17.94
N PRO A 100 9.62 -13.88 19.11
CA PRO A 100 8.32 -14.43 19.45
C PRO A 100 7.19 -13.73 18.68
N ALA A 101 6.10 -14.43 18.44
CA ALA A 101 4.87 -13.80 17.95
C ALA A 101 4.10 -13.11 19.08
N LEU A 102 4.13 -13.66 20.31
CA LEU A 102 3.42 -13.11 21.46
C LEU A 102 4.31 -13.06 22.71
N LYS A 103 4.34 -11.92 23.38
CA LYS A 103 4.92 -11.74 24.73
C LYS A 103 3.88 -11.17 25.66
N ALA A 104 3.79 -11.73 26.85
CA ALA A 104 2.87 -11.27 27.87
C ALA A 104 3.50 -11.33 29.26
N THR A 105 3.07 -10.41 30.14
CA THR A 105 3.39 -10.43 31.56
C THR A 105 2.10 -10.58 32.35
N PHE A 106 2.00 -11.65 33.13
CA PHE A 106 0.86 -11.93 34.01
C PHE A 106 0.93 -11.12 35.31
N ALA A 107 -0.19 -10.98 36.01
CA ALA A 107 -0.30 -10.17 37.20
C ALA A 107 0.65 -10.61 38.36
N ASP A 108 1.06 -11.87 38.39
CA ASP A 108 2.04 -12.43 39.34
C ASP A 108 3.51 -12.24 38.90
N GLY A 109 3.75 -11.58 37.76
CA GLY A 109 5.08 -11.35 37.19
C GLY A 109 5.60 -12.52 36.35
N ASN A 110 4.85 -13.60 36.19
CA ASN A 110 5.20 -14.69 35.25
C ASN A 110 5.16 -14.17 33.83
N ARG A 111 6.11 -14.64 32.98
CA ARG A 111 6.24 -14.24 31.57
C ARG A 111 6.44 -15.45 30.65
N ASP A 112 6.46 -16.67 31.23
CA ASP A 112 6.64 -17.90 30.45
C ASP A 112 5.32 -18.25 29.77
N LEU A 113 5.24 -17.99 28.47
CA LEU A 113 4.04 -18.18 27.65
C LEU A 113 4.29 -19.26 26.61
N VAL A 114 3.61 -20.39 26.73
CA VAL A 114 3.73 -21.56 25.84
C VAL A 114 2.37 -21.91 25.25
N LEU A 115 2.19 -21.67 23.96
CA LEU A 115 0.92 -21.82 23.26
C LEU A 115 0.81 -23.19 22.58
N HIS A 116 -0.23 -23.95 22.91
CA HIS A 116 -0.59 -25.20 22.27
C HIS A 116 -1.93 -25.09 21.55
N TYR A 117 -2.10 -25.88 20.48
CA TYR A 117 -3.36 -26.03 19.78
C TYR A 117 -4.47 -26.50 20.71
N GLU A 118 -5.60 -25.83 20.69
CA GLU A 118 -6.81 -26.15 21.46
C GLU A 118 -7.95 -26.64 20.55
N SER A 119 -8.27 -25.84 19.51
CA SER A 119 -9.39 -26.15 18.62
C SER A 119 -9.28 -25.34 17.31
N HIS A 120 -10.16 -25.62 16.37
CA HIS A 120 -10.30 -24.81 15.15
C HIS A 120 -11.75 -24.79 14.67
N THR A 121 -12.04 -23.80 13.81
CA THR A 121 -13.29 -23.69 13.05
C THR A 121 -12.94 -23.40 11.60
N ALA A 122 -13.55 -24.12 10.67
CA ALA A 122 -13.42 -23.80 9.24
C ALA A 122 -14.24 -22.56 8.91
N THR A 123 -13.68 -21.68 8.07
CA THR A 123 -14.35 -20.52 7.47
C THR A 123 -14.61 -20.76 5.98
N ALA A 124 -15.13 -19.78 5.27
CA ALA A 124 -15.41 -19.93 3.83
C ALA A 124 -14.11 -20.11 2.99
N ASP A 125 -13.03 -19.49 3.41
CA ASP A 125 -11.77 -19.34 2.69
C ASP A 125 -10.54 -19.73 3.54
N GLY A 126 -10.76 -20.36 4.72
CA GLY A 126 -9.67 -20.72 5.61
C GLY A 126 -10.08 -21.32 6.94
N PHE A 127 -9.41 -20.88 8.01
CA PHE A 127 -9.60 -21.40 9.36
C PHE A 127 -9.41 -20.32 10.43
N ASP A 128 -10.18 -20.45 11.52
CA ASP A 128 -9.86 -19.86 12.82
C ASP A 128 -9.27 -20.96 13.71
N VAL A 129 -7.99 -20.83 14.08
CA VAL A 129 -7.29 -21.82 14.90
C VAL A 129 -6.99 -21.22 16.27
N VAL A 130 -7.51 -21.85 17.32
CA VAL A 130 -7.35 -21.41 18.71
C VAL A 130 -6.14 -22.10 19.32
N LEU A 131 -5.20 -21.26 19.77
CA LEU A 131 -4.11 -21.69 20.66
C LEU A 131 -4.40 -21.21 22.07
N LYS A 132 -3.93 -21.97 23.05
CA LYS A 132 -4.05 -21.67 24.49
C LYS A 132 -2.73 -21.90 25.18
N ASP A 133 -2.41 -21.07 26.16
CA ASP A 133 -1.28 -21.34 27.04
C ASP A 133 -1.52 -22.62 27.86
N ILE A 134 -0.43 -23.38 28.08
CA ILE A 134 -0.48 -24.70 28.73
C ILE A 134 -1.05 -24.67 30.15
N GLU A 135 -0.88 -23.56 30.88
CA GLU A 135 -1.33 -23.41 32.28
C GLU A 135 -2.30 -22.23 32.46
N ARG A 136 -2.12 -21.15 31.72
CA ARG A 136 -2.86 -19.89 31.85
C ARG A 136 -4.08 -19.85 30.92
N LYS A 137 -5.04 -18.97 31.26
CA LYS A 137 -6.24 -18.75 30.44
C LYS A 137 -6.03 -17.57 29.48
N ILE A 138 -4.90 -17.56 28.79
CA ILE A 138 -4.64 -16.67 27.66
C ILE A 138 -4.80 -17.47 26.37
N TYR A 139 -5.52 -16.91 25.42
CA TYR A 139 -5.85 -17.53 24.14
C TYR A 139 -5.39 -16.67 22.99
N ALA A 140 -4.91 -17.28 21.93
CA ALA A 140 -4.65 -16.66 20.65
C ALA A 140 -5.45 -17.37 19.56
N THR A 141 -6.43 -16.68 18.98
CA THR A 141 -7.13 -17.17 17.80
C THR A 141 -6.40 -16.66 16.57
N LEU A 142 -5.84 -17.56 15.79
CA LEU A 142 -5.16 -17.26 14.54
C LEU A 142 -6.15 -17.35 13.39
N HIS A 143 -6.29 -16.27 12.65
CA HIS A 143 -7.18 -16.17 11.50
C HIS A 143 -6.35 -16.42 10.23
N TYR A 144 -6.81 -17.38 9.42
CA TYR A 144 -6.24 -17.75 8.14
C TYR A 144 -7.31 -17.61 7.06
N ALA A 145 -7.00 -16.89 6.01
CA ALA A 145 -7.77 -16.90 4.78
C ALA A 145 -6.82 -16.91 3.59
N ILE A 146 -7.21 -17.59 2.50
CA ILE A 146 -6.48 -17.56 1.23
C ILE A 146 -7.42 -17.05 0.14
N ASP A 147 -6.93 -16.09 -0.63
CA ASP A 147 -7.67 -15.64 -1.80
C ASP A 147 -7.59 -16.70 -2.91
N PRO A 148 -8.72 -17.24 -3.38
CA PRO A 148 -8.72 -18.34 -4.31
C PRO A 148 -8.17 -17.98 -5.71
N GLU A 149 -8.13 -16.70 -6.06
CA GLU A 149 -7.65 -16.23 -7.37
C GLU A 149 -6.15 -15.94 -7.35
N SER A 150 -5.66 -15.23 -6.35
CA SER A 150 -4.26 -14.81 -6.24
C SER A 150 -3.38 -15.76 -5.41
N GLY A 151 -3.96 -16.56 -4.53
CA GLY A 151 -3.22 -17.35 -3.54
C GLY A 151 -2.58 -16.53 -2.43
N ILE A 152 -2.95 -15.25 -2.28
CA ILE A 152 -2.47 -14.40 -1.18
C ILE A 152 -3.16 -14.81 0.11
N LEU A 153 -2.35 -15.07 1.13
CA LEU A 153 -2.78 -15.38 2.49
C LEU A 153 -3.05 -14.08 3.26
N ALA A 154 -4.19 -14.01 3.95
CA ALA A 154 -4.46 -13.00 4.96
C ALA A 154 -4.31 -13.65 6.35
N ARG A 155 -3.41 -13.12 7.17
CA ARG A 155 -3.11 -13.62 8.52
C ARG A 155 -3.31 -12.52 9.54
N SER A 156 -3.97 -12.85 10.65
CA SER A 156 -4.07 -12.00 11.84
C SER A 156 -4.27 -12.85 13.08
N ALA A 157 -4.24 -12.23 14.25
CA ALA A 157 -4.48 -12.91 15.53
C ALA A 157 -5.39 -12.08 16.43
N THR A 158 -6.23 -12.76 17.20
CA THR A 158 -7.01 -12.18 18.31
C THR A 158 -6.51 -12.77 19.61
N ILE A 159 -5.93 -11.93 20.47
CA ILE A 159 -5.44 -12.32 21.80
C ILE A 159 -6.54 -12.03 22.83
N GLU A 160 -6.93 -13.03 23.60
CA GLU A 160 -8.00 -12.93 24.59
C GLU A 160 -7.50 -13.27 25.99
N ASN A 161 -7.76 -12.41 26.96
CA ASN A 161 -7.48 -12.64 28.36
C ASN A 161 -8.73 -13.22 29.06
N ARG A 162 -8.69 -14.49 29.45
CA ARG A 162 -9.71 -15.14 30.31
C ARG A 162 -9.18 -15.41 31.73
N GLU A 163 -8.00 -14.85 32.08
CA GLU A 163 -7.52 -14.84 33.47
C GLU A 163 -8.41 -13.94 34.33
N PRO A 164 -8.49 -14.18 35.65
CA PRO A 164 -9.25 -13.30 36.57
C PRO A 164 -8.54 -11.96 36.85
N GLN A 165 -7.32 -11.77 36.37
CA GLN A 165 -6.48 -10.60 36.56
C GLN A 165 -6.09 -10.00 35.18
N PRO A 166 -5.73 -8.71 35.11
CA PRO A 166 -5.18 -8.12 33.91
C PRO A 166 -3.88 -8.80 33.47
N VAL A 167 -3.68 -8.86 32.15
CA VAL A 167 -2.45 -9.34 31.51
C VAL A 167 -1.92 -8.23 30.62
N THR A 168 -0.64 -7.91 30.73
CA THR A 168 0.02 -6.94 29.83
C THR A 168 0.60 -7.66 28.64
N ILE A 169 0.11 -7.34 27.44
CA ILE A 169 0.69 -7.80 26.19
C ILE A 169 1.81 -6.85 25.81
N GLU A 170 3.04 -7.37 25.70
CA GLU A 170 4.25 -6.60 25.40
C GLU A 170 4.66 -6.70 23.93
N GLN A 171 4.19 -7.72 23.23
CA GLN A 171 4.35 -7.94 21.80
C GLN A 171 3.18 -8.77 21.27
N ALA A 172 2.62 -8.37 20.13
CA ALA A 172 1.62 -9.14 19.40
C ALA A 172 1.87 -9.03 17.89
N ALA A 173 2.37 -10.10 17.30
CA ALA A 173 2.51 -10.21 15.86
C ALA A 173 1.16 -10.55 15.21
N ALA A 174 1.00 -10.16 13.96
CA ALA A 174 -0.13 -10.57 13.11
C ALA A 174 0.08 -12.00 12.58
N ALA A 175 1.33 -12.31 12.20
CA ALA A 175 1.73 -13.61 11.70
C ALA A 175 3.22 -13.87 11.92
N ALA A 176 3.57 -15.16 11.89
CA ALA A 176 4.93 -15.63 11.67
C ALA A 176 4.91 -16.64 10.52
N TRP A 177 5.95 -16.59 9.66
CA TRP A 177 6.16 -17.52 8.57
C TRP A 177 7.57 -18.09 8.61
N ALA A 178 7.77 -19.26 8.03
CA ALA A 178 9.08 -19.87 7.89
C ALA A 178 9.35 -20.22 6.42
N LEU A 179 10.60 -20.04 6.00
CA LEU A 179 11.10 -20.52 4.72
C LEU A 179 12.13 -21.62 4.96
N PRO A 180 12.25 -22.61 4.06
CA PRO A 180 13.24 -23.67 4.19
C PRO A 180 14.66 -23.11 4.21
N SER A 181 15.62 -23.95 4.65
CA SER A 181 17.05 -23.57 4.60
C SER A 181 17.48 -23.28 3.17
N GLY A 182 18.16 -22.14 2.98
CA GLY A 182 18.56 -21.71 1.64
C GLY A 182 19.32 -20.38 1.64
N HIS A 183 19.69 -19.97 0.42
CA HIS A 183 20.29 -18.67 0.17
C HIS A 183 19.25 -17.72 -0.41
N TYR A 184 19.02 -16.61 0.26
CA TYR A 184 17.97 -15.66 -0.07
C TYR A 184 18.51 -14.24 -0.16
N THR A 185 17.84 -13.44 -0.97
CA THR A 185 17.98 -11.99 -1.03
C THR A 185 16.71 -11.36 -0.46
N LEU A 186 16.87 -10.48 0.53
CA LEU A 186 15.80 -9.67 1.08
C LEU A 186 15.70 -8.38 0.29
N ASN A 187 14.48 -8.07 -0.16
CA ASN A 187 14.10 -6.83 -0.81
C ASN A 187 13.13 -6.09 0.09
N TYR A 188 13.35 -4.80 0.32
CA TYR A 188 12.48 -3.94 1.13
C TYR A 188 12.64 -2.48 0.72
N LEU A 189 11.67 -1.65 1.06
CA LEU A 189 11.64 -0.25 0.69
C LEU A 189 12.14 0.61 1.84
N THR A 190 13.07 1.51 1.53
CA THR A 190 13.62 2.49 2.44
C THR A 190 13.50 3.90 1.86
N GLY A 191 13.83 4.91 2.65
CA GLY A 191 13.85 6.27 2.15
C GLY A 191 14.02 7.33 3.23
N ARG A 192 13.70 8.53 2.81
CA ARG A 192 13.63 9.75 3.62
C ARG A 192 12.62 10.69 2.99
N TRP A 193 12.24 11.75 3.66
CA TRP A 193 11.46 12.81 3.04
C TRP A 193 12.10 13.27 1.72
N ALA A 194 11.29 13.40 0.68
CA ALA A 194 11.67 13.73 -0.69
C ALA A 194 12.66 12.75 -1.37
N GLY A 195 12.76 11.53 -0.85
CA GLY A 195 13.58 10.44 -1.38
C GLY A 195 13.10 9.10 -0.85
N GLU A 196 11.77 8.90 -0.88
CA GLU A 196 11.06 7.69 -0.49
C GLU A 196 11.22 6.59 -1.56
N TRP A 197 10.81 5.37 -1.24
CA TRP A 197 10.66 4.23 -2.17
C TRP A 197 11.96 3.69 -2.76
N THR A 198 13.07 3.84 -2.07
CA THR A 198 14.32 3.22 -2.50
C THR A 198 14.27 1.72 -2.27
N LEU A 199 14.27 0.92 -3.34
CA LEU A 199 14.37 -0.54 -3.24
C LEU A 199 15.78 -0.90 -2.75
N THR A 200 15.84 -1.50 -1.58
CA THR A 200 17.07 -2.02 -0.98
C THR A 200 17.07 -3.54 -1.13
N GLN A 201 18.17 -4.08 -1.62
CA GLN A 201 18.37 -5.51 -1.86
C GLN A 201 19.63 -5.97 -1.13
N GLU A 202 19.50 -6.94 -0.24
CA GLU A 202 20.66 -7.46 0.50
C GLU A 202 20.56 -8.98 0.68
N PRO A 203 21.67 -9.72 0.58
CA PRO A 203 21.70 -11.14 0.95
C PRO A 203 21.33 -11.31 2.43
N LEU A 204 20.48 -12.29 2.73
CA LEU A 204 20.19 -12.63 4.12
C LEU A 204 21.39 -13.31 4.75
N HIS A 205 21.92 -12.69 5.80
CA HIS A 205 22.97 -13.24 6.64
C HIS A 205 22.40 -13.80 7.95
N PRO A 206 23.11 -14.73 8.63
CA PRO A 206 22.68 -15.19 9.96
C PRO A 206 22.48 -14.02 10.93
N GLY A 207 21.39 -14.06 11.68
CA GLY A 207 20.93 -12.99 12.56
C GLY A 207 19.61 -12.39 12.10
N ALA A 208 19.19 -11.28 12.72
CA ALA A 208 17.93 -10.63 12.45
C ALA A 208 18.10 -9.32 11.67
N ARG A 209 17.31 -9.16 10.60
CA ARG A 209 17.06 -7.87 9.95
C ARG A 209 15.73 -7.33 10.42
N VAL A 210 15.71 -6.12 10.95
CA VAL A 210 14.48 -5.43 11.40
C VAL A 210 14.15 -4.30 10.45
N ILE A 211 12.90 -4.31 9.95
CA ILE A 211 12.29 -3.25 9.15
C ILE A 211 11.15 -2.70 10.00
N GLU A 212 11.15 -1.41 10.34
CA GLU A 212 10.18 -0.90 11.32
C GLU A 212 9.91 0.61 11.19
N SER A 213 8.78 1.03 11.74
CA SER A 213 8.52 2.42 12.12
C SER A 213 8.18 2.52 13.60
N ARG A 214 8.74 3.53 14.28
CA ARG A 214 8.48 3.89 15.69
C ARG A 214 7.84 5.28 15.81
N ARG A 215 7.23 5.79 14.73
CA ARG A 215 6.89 7.19 14.54
C ARG A 215 5.42 7.52 14.82
N GLY A 216 4.63 6.54 15.24
CA GLY A 216 3.18 6.67 15.34
C GLY A 216 2.46 6.59 13.98
N SER A 217 3.23 6.48 12.90
CA SER A 217 2.74 6.28 11.53
C SER A 217 3.71 5.36 10.77
N THR A 218 3.35 4.99 9.54
CA THR A 218 4.18 4.16 8.64
C THR A 218 5.59 4.72 8.46
N GLY A 219 5.73 6.04 8.21
CA GLY A 219 7.01 6.76 8.09
C GLY A 219 7.64 6.68 6.69
N HIS A 220 8.52 7.66 6.38
CA HIS A 220 9.26 7.73 5.10
C HIS A 220 10.46 6.77 5.04
N GLN A 221 10.96 6.29 6.21
CA GLN A 221 12.23 5.61 6.33
C GLN A 221 12.17 4.13 5.98
N ALA A 222 11.01 3.55 6.14
CA ALA A 222 10.72 2.17 5.81
C ALA A 222 9.24 2.01 5.47
N ASN A 223 8.92 0.99 4.69
CA ASN A 223 7.56 0.65 4.34
C ASN A 223 7.24 -0.77 4.83
N PRO A 224 6.01 -1.07 5.29
CA PRO A 224 5.64 -2.37 5.85
C PRO A 224 5.46 -3.46 4.77
N TRP A 225 6.44 -3.56 3.88
CA TRP A 225 6.52 -4.52 2.78
C TRP A 225 7.91 -5.15 2.72
N PHE A 226 7.95 -6.42 2.37
CA PHE A 226 9.18 -7.15 2.05
C PHE A 226 8.93 -8.14 0.90
N ALA A 227 10.03 -8.52 0.21
CA ALA A 227 10.06 -9.69 -0.67
C ALA A 227 11.37 -10.45 -0.47
N ILE A 228 11.29 -11.75 -0.28
CA ILE A 228 12.44 -12.65 -0.11
C ILE A 228 12.53 -13.52 -1.36
N GLN A 229 13.61 -13.36 -2.12
CA GLN A 229 13.85 -14.09 -3.35
C GLN A 229 14.88 -15.20 -3.14
N ALA A 230 14.60 -16.39 -3.64
CA ALA A 230 15.57 -17.48 -3.64
C ALA A 230 16.72 -17.14 -4.60
N GLY A 231 17.95 -17.16 -4.08
CA GLY A 231 19.16 -16.82 -4.84
C GLY A 231 19.35 -15.33 -5.10
N ALA A 232 19.83 -15.00 -6.30
CA ALA A 232 20.09 -13.62 -6.73
C ALA A 232 18.79 -12.92 -7.17
N PRO A 233 18.69 -11.58 -7.01
CA PRO A 233 17.52 -10.84 -7.47
C PRO A 233 17.31 -10.97 -8.99
N ASP A 234 16.07 -11.24 -9.39
CA ASP A 234 15.66 -11.32 -10.81
C ASP A 234 14.23 -10.78 -10.93
N GLU A 235 13.96 -9.97 -11.96
CA GLU A 235 12.66 -9.37 -12.20
C GLU A 235 11.64 -10.37 -12.75
N ASP A 236 12.09 -11.33 -13.55
CA ASP A 236 11.22 -12.21 -14.35
C ASP A 236 11.23 -13.68 -13.88
N HIS A 237 12.23 -14.12 -13.11
CA HIS A 237 12.45 -15.52 -12.78
C HIS A 237 12.74 -15.75 -11.30
N GLY A 238 12.50 -17.00 -10.87
CA GLY A 238 12.80 -17.48 -9.53
C GLY A 238 11.66 -17.29 -8.54
N GLU A 239 11.80 -17.98 -7.41
CA GLU A 239 10.81 -18.00 -6.34
C GLU A 239 10.94 -16.75 -5.47
N VAL A 240 9.80 -16.14 -5.16
CA VAL A 240 9.67 -14.97 -4.30
C VAL A 240 8.55 -15.17 -3.31
N TRP A 241 8.84 -15.03 -2.03
CA TRP A 241 7.86 -14.88 -0.96
C TRP A 241 7.81 -13.42 -0.56
N PHE A 242 6.62 -12.85 -0.49
CA PHE A 242 6.46 -11.44 -0.14
C PHE A 242 5.39 -11.24 0.92
N GLY A 243 5.43 -10.11 1.60
CA GLY A 243 4.40 -9.75 2.57
C GLY A 243 4.23 -8.25 2.71
N ALA A 244 2.99 -7.86 3.03
CA ALA A 244 2.60 -6.49 3.28
C ALA A 244 1.70 -6.40 4.53
N LEU A 245 2.13 -5.62 5.54
CA LEU A 245 1.40 -5.47 6.79
C LEU A 245 0.43 -4.28 6.69
N ALA A 246 -0.85 -4.55 6.91
CA ALA A 246 -1.92 -3.54 6.83
C ALA A 246 -2.08 -2.75 8.13
N TRP A 247 -1.10 -1.89 8.46
CA TRP A 247 -1.11 -1.07 9.66
C TRP A 247 -0.46 0.28 9.45
N SER A 248 -1.19 1.35 9.75
CA SER A 248 -0.73 2.73 9.56
C SER A 248 -0.13 3.37 10.82
N GLY A 249 -0.01 2.64 11.92
CA GLY A 249 0.66 3.06 13.16
C GLY A 249 2.14 2.64 13.22
N SER A 250 2.69 2.53 14.43
CA SER A 250 4.03 1.95 14.63
C SER A 250 3.99 0.44 14.39
N TRP A 251 4.87 -0.06 13.53
CA TRP A 251 4.92 -1.46 13.09
C TRP A 251 6.35 -1.99 13.05
N ARG A 252 6.49 -3.33 13.07
CA ARG A 252 7.77 -4.01 12.88
C ARG A 252 7.59 -5.32 12.10
N ILE A 253 8.52 -5.56 11.17
CA ILE A 253 8.75 -6.84 10.51
C ILE A 253 10.18 -7.24 10.83
N THR A 254 10.36 -8.45 11.39
CA THR A 254 11.66 -9.04 11.69
C THR A 254 11.86 -10.24 10.77
N VAL A 255 12.97 -10.25 10.03
CA VAL A 255 13.41 -11.36 9.19
C VAL A 255 14.68 -11.94 9.83
N GLU A 256 14.59 -13.16 10.34
CA GLU A 256 15.70 -13.86 10.97
C GLU A 256 16.18 -15.02 10.09
N ARG A 257 17.49 -15.17 9.96
CA ARG A 257 18.13 -16.36 9.43
C ARG A 257 18.92 -17.01 10.54
N ASP A 258 18.62 -18.26 10.86
CA ASP A 258 19.28 -18.99 11.91
C ASP A 258 20.61 -19.64 11.45
N GLN A 259 21.26 -20.37 12.35
CA GLN A 259 22.52 -21.05 12.09
C GLN A 259 22.38 -22.28 11.19
N LEU A 260 21.14 -22.72 10.92
CA LEU A 260 20.77 -23.82 10.04
C LEU A 260 20.27 -23.31 8.69
N ASP A 261 20.42 -22.00 8.44
CA ASP A 261 19.98 -21.30 7.24
C ASP A 261 18.45 -21.28 7.03
N ALA A 262 17.67 -21.64 8.05
CA ALA A 262 16.22 -21.46 8.04
C ALA A 262 15.87 -19.99 8.24
N VAL A 263 14.84 -19.52 7.55
CA VAL A 263 14.38 -18.12 7.62
C VAL A 263 13.04 -18.06 8.33
N ARG A 264 12.90 -17.10 9.25
CA ARG A 264 11.64 -16.78 9.92
C ARG A 264 11.29 -15.33 9.70
N ILE A 265 10.03 -15.05 9.43
CA ILE A 265 9.49 -13.70 9.25
C ILE A 265 8.39 -13.51 10.28
N THR A 266 8.51 -12.47 11.12
CA THR A 266 7.48 -12.13 12.13
C THR A 266 7.11 -10.66 11.96
N GLY A 267 5.81 -10.33 11.89
CA GLY A 267 5.38 -8.95 11.69
C GLY A 267 4.08 -8.61 12.42
N GLY A 268 3.98 -7.36 12.90
CA GLY A 268 2.82 -6.85 13.62
C GLY A 268 3.05 -5.49 14.27
N PHE A 269 2.42 -5.24 15.41
CA PHE A 269 2.68 -4.02 16.20
C PHE A 269 4.14 -3.91 16.57
N ASN A 270 4.66 -2.66 16.58
CA ASN A 270 6.05 -2.45 17.00
C ASN A 270 6.17 -2.60 18.53
N PRO A 271 6.99 -3.53 19.05
CA PRO A 271 7.13 -3.76 20.49
C PRO A 271 8.02 -2.74 21.21
N PHE A 272 8.61 -1.74 20.52
CA PHE A 272 9.61 -0.84 21.08
C PHE A 272 9.14 -0.12 22.36
N ASP A 273 7.99 0.52 22.34
CA ASP A 273 7.37 1.15 23.52
C ASP A 273 5.92 0.63 23.66
N PHE A 274 5.72 -0.63 23.38
CA PHE A 274 4.42 -1.27 23.38
C PHE A 274 4.09 -1.84 24.76
N GLY A 275 2.83 -1.78 25.13
CA GLY A 275 2.28 -2.41 26.34
C GLY A 275 0.78 -2.24 26.33
N TYR A 276 0.06 -3.30 26.06
CA TYR A 276 -1.40 -3.28 26.00
C TYR A 276 -1.99 -4.13 27.12
N VAL A 277 -2.59 -3.45 28.11
CA VAL A 277 -3.23 -4.14 29.25
C VAL A 277 -4.58 -4.69 28.79
N LEU A 278 -4.74 -6.00 28.88
CA LEU A 278 -6.01 -6.69 28.67
C LEU A 278 -6.64 -7.03 30.04
N HIS A 279 -7.78 -6.44 30.34
CA HIS A 279 -8.58 -6.84 31.50
C HIS A 279 -9.29 -8.18 31.25
N PRO A 280 -9.82 -8.82 32.31
CA PRO A 280 -10.57 -10.07 32.16
C PRO A 280 -11.69 -9.97 31.13
N GLY A 281 -11.66 -10.83 30.12
CA GLY A 281 -12.61 -10.85 29.02
C GLY A 281 -12.31 -9.93 27.84
N GLU A 282 -11.31 -9.06 27.94
CA GLU A 282 -10.90 -8.18 26.84
C GLU A 282 -10.08 -8.92 25.77
N ARG A 283 -10.08 -8.32 24.57
CA ARG A 283 -9.40 -8.84 23.37
C ARG A 283 -8.56 -7.77 22.72
N LEU A 284 -7.43 -8.20 22.16
CA LEU A 284 -6.58 -7.39 21.28
C LEU A 284 -6.52 -8.07 19.92
N GLU A 285 -7.05 -7.42 18.90
CA GLU A 285 -6.92 -7.82 17.51
C GLU A 285 -5.67 -7.21 16.91
N THR A 286 -4.86 -8.02 16.21
CA THR A 286 -3.70 -7.53 15.47
C THR A 286 -4.12 -7.00 14.10
N PRO A 287 -3.28 -6.22 13.41
CA PRO A 287 -3.49 -5.93 11.99
C PRO A 287 -3.47 -7.19 11.13
N VAL A 288 -3.91 -7.08 9.88
CA VAL A 288 -3.76 -8.17 8.90
C VAL A 288 -2.36 -8.08 8.28
N PHE A 289 -1.68 -9.22 8.17
CA PHE A 289 -0.45 -9.37 7.42
C PHE A 289 -0.73 -10.25 6.20
N TYR A 290 -0.67 -9.66 5.02
CA TYR A 290 -0.84 -10.37 3.76
C TYR A 290 0.48 -10.99 3.34
N GLY A 291 0.45 -12.24 2.87
CA GLY A 291 1.63 -12.96 2.38
C GLY A 291 1.34 -13.67 1.07
N GLY A 292 2.26 -13.62 0.12
CA GLY A 292 2.11 -14.22 -1.19
C GLY A 292 3.37 -14.95 -1.67
N TYR A 293 3.22 -15.72 -2.73
CA TYR A 293 4.28 -16.45 -3.40
C TYR A 293 4.19 -16.28 -4.92
N SER A 294 5.32 -16.13 -5.58
CA SER A 294 5.44 -16.10 -7.03
C SER A 294 6.66 -16.89 -7.49
N ALA A 295 6.52 -17.70 -8.56
CA ALA A 295 7.64 -18.36 -9.24
C ALA A 295 8.23 -17.51 -10.39
N HIS A 296 7.76 -16.27 -10.57
CA HIS A 296 8.04 -15.40 -11.72
C HIS A 296 8.77 -14.11 -11.32
N GLY A 297 9.74 -14.22 -10.41
CA GLY A 297 10.58 -13.11 -9.97
C GLY A 297 9.82 -11.98 -9.24
N LEU A 298 10.53 -10.89 -8.99
CA LEU A 298 9.96 -9.72 -8.30
C LEU A 298 8.83 -9.06 -9.07
N GLY A 299 8.95 -8.98 -10.42
CA GLY A 299 7.90 -8.43 -11.26
C GLY A 299 6.62 -9.27 -11.24
N GLY A 300 6.75 -10.60 -11.17
CA GLY A 300 5.60 -11.50 -10.97
C GLY A 300 4.93 -11.30 -9.63
N ALA A 301 5.73 -11.15 -8.56
CA ALA A 301 5.22 -10.87 -7.21
C ALA A 301 4.50 -9.52 -7.14
N SER A 302 5.06 -8.44 -7.73
CA SER A 302 4.42 -7.13 -7.74
C SER A 302 3.08 -7.13 -8.48
N ARG A 303 3.02 -7.72 -9.69
CA ARG A 303 1.76 -7.82 -10.44
C ARG A 303 0.69 -8.61 -9.69
N LEU A 304 1.07 -9.67 -8.98
CA LEU A 304 0.14 -10.46 -8.15
C LEU A 304 -0.44 -9.61 -7.02
N LEU A 305 0.41 -8.82 -6.33
CA LEU A 305 -0.01 -7.92 -5.27
C LEU A 305 -0.88 -6.78 -5.81
N ASP A 306 -0.51 -6.16 -6.94
CA ASP A 306 -1.30 -5.12 -7.60
C ASP A 306 -2.73 -5.59 -7.92
N HIS A 307 -2.87 -6.81 -8.46
CA HIS A 307 -4.18 -7.40 -8.75
C HIS A 307 -5.00 -7.62 -7.49
N PHE A 308 -4.36 -8.09 -6.42
CA PHE A 308 -5.00 -8.29 -5.13
C PHE A 308 -5.45 -6.96 -4.51
N GLU A 309 -4.64 -5.92 -4.56
CA GLU A 309 -5.00 -4.58 -4.08
C GLU A 309 -6.22 -4.03 -4.80
N LEU A 310 -6.21 -4.09 -6.14
CA LEU A 310 -7.34 -3.65 -6.97
C LEU A 310 -8.63 -4.44 -6.68
N ALA A 311 -8.52 -5.73 -6.36
CA ALA A 311 -9.66 -6.60 -6.14
C ALA A 311 -10.20 -6.56 -4.70
N HIS A 312 -9.32 -6.44 -3.69
CA HIS A 312 -9.67 -6.73 -2.29
C HIS A 312 -9.30 -5.64 -1.27
N ILE A 313 -8.40 -4.71 -1.61
CA ILE A 313 -7.92 -3.69 -0.67
C ILE A 313 -8.60 -2.35 -0.93
N LEU A 314 -8.58 -1.85 -2.16
CA LEU A 314 -9.02 -0.49 -2.47
C LEU A 314 -10.52 -0.29 -2.25
N PRO A 315 -10.96 0.91 -1.82
CA PRO A 315 -12.36 1.22 -1.58
C PRO A 315 -13.23 0.97 -2.81
N ARG A 316 -14.34 0.26 -2.63
CA ARG A 316 -15.38 0.06 -3.64
C ARG A 316 -16.50 1.06 -3.40
N ARG A 317 -16.44 2.21 -4.03
CA ARG A 317 -17.43 3.28 -3.83
C ARG A 317 -18.82 2.85 -4.29
N ILE A 318 -19.84 3.12 -3.47
CA ILE A 318 -21.24 2.76 -3.75
C ILE A 318 -21.70 3.39 -5.06
N GLY A 319 -22.33 2.60 -5.92
CA GLY A 319 -22.87 3.02 -7.23
C GLY A 319 -22.05 2.57 -8.43
N THR A 320 -20.93 1.86 -8.23
CA THR A 320 -20.11 1.29 -9.32
C THR A 320 -20.46 -0.16 -9.66
N GLY A 321 -21.41 -0.80 -8.92
CA GLY A 321 -21.74 -2.23 -9.02
C GLY A 321 -20.76 -3.11 -8.23
N GLU A 322 -21.25 -4.16 -7.58
CA GLU A 322 -20.50 -5.03 -6.68
C GLU A 322 -19.35 -5.82 -7.35
N SER A 323 -19.19 -5.73 -8.66
CA SER A 323 -18.22 -6.50 -9.44
C SER A 323 -17.22 -5.66 -10.24
N ALA A 324 -17.20 -4.34 -10.06
CA ALA A 324 -16.32 -3.49 -10.87
C ALA A 324 -14.98 -3.25 -10.16
N ALA A 325 -13.88 -3.36 -10.92
CA ALA A 325 -12.57 -2.84 -10.50
C ALA A 325 -12.69 -1.35 -10.11
N PRO A 326 -11.86 -0.85 -9.18
CA PRO A 326 -11.85 0.57 -8.86
C PRO A 326 -11.71 1.42 -10.13
N LYS A 327 -12.45 2.53 -10.22
CA LYS A 327 -12.34 3.42 -11.39
C LYS A 327 -10.94 4.06 -11.42
N PRO A 328 -10.35 4.28 -12.61
CA PRO A 328 -9.19 5.13 -12.76
C PRO A 328 -9.44 6.50 -12.13
N ARG A 329 -8.40 7.06 -11.50
CA ARG A 329 -8.52 8.35 -10.79
C ARG A 329 -8.75 9.50 -11.78
N PRO A 330 -9.55 10.51 -11.43
CA PRO A 330 -9.66 11.74 -12.22
C PRO A 330 -8.27 12.38 -12.40
N VAL A 331 -8.04 13.04 -13.54
CA VAL A 331 -6.89 13.93 -13.70
C VAL A 331 -7.13 15.16 -12.83
N ILE A 332 -6.25 15.43 -11.87
CA ILE A 332 -6.43 16.50 -10.91
C ILE A 332 -5.59 17.74 -11.25
N PHE A 333 -6.06 18.94 -10.85
CA PHE A 333 -5.25 20.10 -10.58
C PHE A 333 -5.21 20.35 -9.09
N ASN A 334 -4.02 20.56 -8.52
CA ASN A 334 -3.85 20.94 -7.12
C ASN A 334 -3.20 22.34 -7.04
N SER A 335 -3.73 23.21 -6.19
CA SER A 335 -3.31 24.61 -6.12
C SER A 335 -2.04 24.87 -5.30
N TRP A 336 -1.47 23.86 -4.61
CA TRP A 336 -0.39 24.07 -3.63
C TRP A 336 0.83 24.80 -4.22
N GLU A 337 1.49 24.24 -5.22
CA GLU A 337 2.70 24.86 -5.79
C GLU A 337 2.39 26.15 -6.60
N ALA A 338 1.12 26.36 -6.95
CA ALA A 338 0.72 27.59 -7.64
C ALA A 338 0.55 28.78 -6.68
N THR A 339 0.06 28.56 -5.46
CA THR A 339 -0.36 29.64 -4.56
C THR A 339 0.15 29.50 -3.13
N GLU A 340 0.65 28.34 -2.72
CA GLU A 340 0.95 28.02 -1.33
C GLU A 340 -0.21 28.49 -0.42
N PHE A 341 0.08 29.14 0.70
CA PHE A 341 -0.95 29.67 1.62
C PHE A 341 -1.73 30.89 1.09
N ASN A 342 -1.33 31.44 -0.09
CA ASN A 342 -1.99 32.62 -0.67
C ASN A 342 -3.25 32.24 -1.47
N VAL A 343 -4.10 31.44 -0.89
CA VAL A 343 -5.40 31.03 -1.45
C VAL A 343 -6.42 32.13 -1.21
N ASN A 344 -7.21 32.46 -2.25
CA ASN A 344 -8.36 33.36 -2.15
C ASN A 344 -9.38 33.07 -3.26
N GLU A 345 -10.62 33.52 -3.08
CA GLU A 345 -11.74 33.22 -3.97
C GLU A 345 -11.44 33.54 -5.46
N ALA A 346 -10.97 34.76 -5.74
CA ALA A 346 -10.74 35.21 -7.11
C ALA A 346 -9.56 34.45 -7.79
N GLY A 347 -8.48 34.23 -7.04
CA GLY A 347 -7.29 33.50 -7.54
C GLY A 347 -7.62 32.05 -7.87
N GLN A 348 -8.35 31.37 -6.96
CA GLN A 348 -8.76 29.97 -7.19
C GLN A 348 -9.74 29.84 -8.35
N MET A 349 -10.67 30.78 -8.54
CA MET A 349 -11.57 30.80 -9.70
C MET A 349 -10.80 30.97 -11.03
N ALA A 350 -9.79 31.83 -11.06
CA ALA A 350 -8.96 32.04 -12.24
C ALA A 350 -8.11 30.79 -12.59
N LEU A 351 -7.60 30.09 -11.59
CA LEU A 351 -6.91 28.81 -11.78
C LEU A 351 -7.87 27.71 -12.27
N ALA A 352 -9.09 27.67 -11.75
CA ALA A 352 -10.10 26.73 -12.20
C ALA A 352 -10.44 26.89 -13.69
N ASP A 353 -10.55 28.12 -14.20
CA ASP A 353 -10.76 28.39 -15.64
C ASP A 353 -9.61 27.79 -16.49
N LYS A 354 -8.37 27.95 -16.05
CA LYS A 354 -7.19 27.43 -16.76
C LYS A 354 -7.11 25.90 -16.68
N ALA A 355 -7.37 25.31 -15.50
CA ALA A 355 -7.40 23.85 -15.31
C ALA A 355 -8.45 23.19 -16.22
N ALA A 356 -9.64 23.74 -16.30
CA ALA A 356 -10.69 23.27 -17.20
C ALA A 356 -10.27 23.34 -18.69
N ALA A 357 -9.56 24.39 -19.08
CA ALA A 357 -9.06 24.53 -20.47
C ALA A 357 -8.03 23.45 -20.85
N LEU A 358 -7.33 22.86 -19.89
CA LEU A 358 -6.41 21.73 -20.06
C LEU A 358 -7.14 20.37 -20.21
N GLY A 359 -8.38 20.26 -19.75
CA GLY A 359 -9.13 19.00 -19.71
C GLY A 359 -8.91 18.23 -18.40
N VAL A 360 -8.64 18.93 -17.30
CA VAL A 360 -8.58 18.40 -15.94
C VAL A 360 -10.00 18.02 -15.48
N ASP A 361 -10.13 16.93 -14.73
CA ASP A 361 -11.42 16.42 -14.26
C ASP A 361 -11.76 16.89 -12.84
N ARG A 362 -10.75 17.23 -12.02
CA ARG A 362 -10.92 17.61 -10.60
C ARG A 362 -10.03 18.79 -10.24
N PHE A 363 -10.60 19.77 -9.57
CA PHE A 363 -9.89 20.94 -9.02
C PHE A 363 -9.78 20.80 -7.51
N VAL A 364 -8.55 20.72 -6.98
CA VAL A 364 -8.26 20.59 -5.56
C VAL A 364 -7.67 21.87 -5.01
N MET A 365 -8.37 22.50 -4.07
CA MET A 365 -7.83 23.61 -3.28
C MET A 365 -7.06 23.06 -2.09
N ASP A 366 -5.76 23.36 -2.03
CA ASP A 366 -4.85 22.90 -0.99
C ASP A 366 -4.90 23.78 0.27
N ASP A 367 -3.90 23.69 1.17
CA ASP A 367 -3.81 24.37 2.47
C ASP A 367 -3.99 25.90 2.36
N GLY A 368 -4.51 26.51 3.42
CA GLY A 368 -4.61 27.97 3.53
C GLY A 368 -6.02 28.56 3.47
N TRP A 369 -7.09 27.78 3.32
CA TRP A 369 -8.48 28.26 3.15
C TRP A 369 -9.22 28.60 4.46
N PHE A 370 -8.72 28.16 5.62
CA PHE A 370 -9.44 28.14 6.91
C PHE A 370 -8.79 29.01 7.99
N GLY A 371 -9.54 29.34 9.06
CA GLY A 371 -9.08 30.02 10.26
C GLY A 371 -8.21 31.24 9.98
N GLN A 372 -7.12 31.40 10.73
CA GLN A 372 -6.09 32.43 10.51
C GLN A 372 -4.88 31.89 9.70
N ARG A 373 -5.11 30.87 8.88
CA ARG A 373 -4.09 30.16 8.10
C ARG A 373 -3.50 31.01 6.99
N LYS A 374 -2.35 31.63 7.24
CA LYS A 374 -1.56 32.42 6.26
C LYS A 374 -0.16 31.87 6.03
N ASP A 375 0.28 31.00 6.91
CA ASP A 375 1.52 30.24 6.93
C ASP A 375 1.31 29.00 7.81
N ASP A 376 2.35 28.20 8.07
CA ASP A 376 2.26 26.99 8.87
C ASP A 376 2.34 27.20 10.39
N HIS A 377 2.40 28.48 10.87
CA HIS A 377 2.51 28.80 12.30
C HIS A 377 1.18 28.87 13.02
N ALA A 378 0.08 29.14 12.32
CA ALA A 378 -1.22 29.39 12.93
C ALA A 378 -2.39 28.72 12.21
N GLY A 379 -3.51 28.59 12.93
CA GLY A 379 -4.82 28.25 12.39
C GLY A 379 -5.09 26.77 12.20
N LEU A 380 -4.10 25.87 12.22
CA LEU A 380 -4.35 24.44 12.10
C LEU A 380 -5.17 23.92 13.29
N GLY A 381 -6.31 23.32 12.99
CA GLY A 381 -7.33 22.91 13.96
C GLY A 381 -8.62 23.75 13.88
N ASP A 382 -8.55 24.98 13.34
CA ASP A 382 -9.69 25.91 13.24
C ASP A 382 -10.38 25.76 11.87
N TRP A 383 -11.12 24.69 11.67
CA TRP A 383 -11.72 24.27 10.38
C TRP A 383 -12.93 25.10 9.97
N THR A 384 -12.79 26.43 10.00
CA THR A 384 -13.80 27.38 9.55
C THR A 384 -13.27 28.20 8.38
N VAL A 385 -14.08 28.41 7.36
CA VAL A 385 -13.68 29.18 6.16
C VAL A 385 -13.20 30.58 6.57
N ASN A 386 -12.03 30.97 6.08
CA ASN A 386 -11.50 32.32 6.34
C ASN A 386 -12.31 33.38 5.56
N PRO A 387 -13.02 34.29 6.27
CA PRO A 387 -13.90 35.25 5.60
C PRO A 387 -13.16 36.37 4.85
N GLN A 388 -11.86 36.59 5.09
CA GLN A 388 -11.06 37.55 4.35
C GLN A 388 -10.62 36.99 3.00
N LYS A 389 -10.36 35.67 2.95
CA LYS A 389 -9.97 34.95 1.74
C LYS A 389 -11.18 34.54 0.88
N PHE A 390 -12.27 34.16 1.53
CA PHE A 390 -13.51 33.68 0.94
C PHE A 390 -14.70 34.42 1.56
N PRO A 391 -14.97 35.70 1.18
CA PRO A 391 -15.99 36.52 1.79
C PRO A 391 -17.41 35.99 1.57
N HIS A 392 -17.61 35.13 0.58
CA HIS A 392 -18.91 34.51 0.29
C HIS A 392 -18.94 33.01 0.62
N GLY A 393 -17.97 32.51 1.42
CA GLY A 393 -17.78 31.08 1.72
C GLY A 393 -17.19 30.33 0.54
N LEU A 394 -17.20 28.97 0.61
CA LEU A 394 -16.67 28.11 -0.47
C LEU A 394 -17.62 27.94 -1.65
N LYS A 395 -18.92 28.16 -1.43
CA LYS A 395 -19.94 27.85 -2.43
C LYS A 395 -19.72 28.52 -3.79
N PRO A 396 -19.36 29.81 -3.94
CA PRO A 396 -19.13 30.40 -5.26
C PRO A 396 -17.99 29.74 -6.04
N LEU A 397 -16.92 29.32 -5.36
CA LEU A 397 -15.82 28.58 -6.00
C LEU A 397 -16.28 27.18 -6.42
N ILE A 398 -16.99 26.46 -5.55
CA ILE A 398 -17.52 25.11 -5.84
C ILE A 398 -18.47 25.18 -7.04
N ASP A 399 -19.43 26.11 -7.04
CA ASP A 399 -20.36 26.32 -8.15
C ASP A 399 -19.63 26.61 -9.47
N LYS A 400 -18.56 27.43 -9.42
CA LYS A 400 -17.73 27.74 -10.59
C LYS A 400 -17.01 26.49 -11.13
N VAL A 401 -16.41 25.67 -10.24
CA VAL A 401 -15.73 24.42 -10.61
C VAL A 401 -16.69 23.45 -11.27
N HIS A 402 -17.89 23.28 -10.70
CA HIS A 402 -18.94 22.41 -11.28
C HIS A 402 -19.47 22.95 -12.63
N ALA A 403 -19.62 24.28 -12.76
CA ALA A 403 -20.00 24.87 -14.04
C ALA A 403 -18.96 24.62 -15.14
N LEU A 404 -17.70 24.45 -14.76
CA LEU A 404 -16.59 24.05 -15.65
C LEU A 404 -16.50 22.52 -15.87
N ARG A 405 -17.43 21.73 -15.32
CA ARG A 405 -17.51 20.27 -15.40
C ARG A 405 -16.36 19.54 -14.72
N MET A 406 -15.83 20.11 -13.66
CA MET A 406 -14.84 19.47 -12.79
C MET A 406 -15.47 19.18 -11.44
N ASP A 407 -14.95 18.14 -10.76
CA ASP A 407 -15.20 17.89 -9.34
C ASP A 407 -14.38 18.84 -8.47
N PHE A 408 -14.89 19.18 -7.26
CA PHE A 408 -14.16 19.98 -6.30
C PHE A 408 -13.56 19.12 -5.18
N GLY A 409 -12.28 19.34 -4.90
CA GLY A 409 -11.55 18.73 -3.79
C GLY A 409 -10.98 19.77 -2.82
N LEU A 410 -10.74 19.32 -1.58
CA LEU A 410 -10.28 20.19 -0.50
C LEU A 410 -9.21 19.49 0.36
N TRP A 411 -8.18 20.24 0.79
CA TRP A 411 -7.16 19.77 1.73
C TRP A 411 -7.61 19.89 3.17
N VAL A 412 -7.27 18.89 3.99
CA VAL A 412 -7.43 18.87 5.45
C VAL A 412 -6.25 18.18 6.13
N GLU A 413 -5.89 18.59 7.36
CA GLU A 413 -4.91 17.93 8.22
C GLU A 413 -5.50 17.76 9.64
N PRO A 414 -6.47 16.84 9.81
CA PRO A 414 -7.35 16.83 10.99
C PRO A 414 -6.72 16.21 12.24
N GLU A 415 -5.56 15.60 12.16
CA GLU A 415 -4.86 14.93 13.25
C GLU A 415 -3.85 15.85 13.95
N MET A 416 -3.68 17.09 13.46
CA MET A 416 -2.71 18.05 13.96
C MET A 416 -3.38 19.35 14.41
N VAL A 417 -2.64 20.13 15.21
CA VAL A 417 -3.08 21.42 15.72
C VAL A 417 -1.90 22.35 15.91
N ASN A 418 -2.04 23.62 15.53
CA ASN A 418 -1.05 24.64 15.91
C ASN A 418 -1.29 25.10 17.35
N PRO A 419 -0.23 25.41 18.13
CA PRO A 419 -0.39 26.12 19.39
C PRO A 419 -1.12 27.47 19.22
N ASP A 420 -0.91 28.16 18.10
CA ASP A 420 -1.67 29.36 17.74
C ASP A 420 -2.92 28.97 16.91
N SER A 421 -3.88 28.35 17.61
CA SER A 421 -5.23 28.07 17.12
C SER A 421 -6.25 28.24 18.24
N ASP A 422 -7.50 28.49 17.89
CA ASP A 422 -8.59 28.57 18.86
C ASP A 422 -8.89 27.19 19.46
N LEU A 423 -8.73 26.12 18.65
CA LEU A 423 -8.87 24.74 19.13
C LEU A 423 -7.87 24.45 20.26
N TYR A 424 -6.59 24.74 20.08
CA TYR A 424 -5.58 24.47 21.11
C TYR A 424 -5.76 25.33 22.34
N ARG A 425 -6.10 26.63 22.20
CA ARG A 425 -6.43 27.51 23.34
C ARG A 425 -7.57 26.98 24.17
N LYS A 426 -8.56 26.36 23.55
CA LYS A 426 -9.72 25.78 24.21
C LYS A 426 -9.45 24.39 24.80
N HIS A 427 -8.64 23.59 24.14
CA HIS A 427 -8.38 22.21 24.50
C HIS A 427 -6.87 21.87 24.46
N PRO A 428 -6.04 22.49 25.30
CA PRO A 428 -4.60 22.23 25.33
C PRO A 428 -4.25 20.81 25.83
N ASP A 429 -5.22 20.12 26.45
CA ASP A 429 -5.12 18.74 26.93
C ASP A 429 -5.41 17.68 25.85
N TRP A 430 -5.78 18.09 24.63
CA TRP A 430 -6.12 17.16 23.56
C TRP A 430 -4.91 16.64 22.78
N VAL A 431 -3.72 17.17 23.02
CA VAL A 431 -2.51 16.75 22.33
C VAL A 431 -1.78 15.63 23.07
N LEU A 432 -1.05 14.81 22.32
CA LEU A 432 -0.11 13.84 22.89
C LEU A 432 0.96 14.57 23.69
N ASN A 433 1.14 14.21 24.97
CA ASN A 433 2.12 14.84 25.83
C ASN A 433 2.41 14.01 27.09
N PHE A 434 3.63 14.12 27.62
CA PHE A 434 3.97 13.66 28.96
C PHE A 434 3.88 14.82 29.96
N PRO A 435 3.11 14.72 31.04
CA PRO A 435 2.98 15.77 32.04
C PRO A 435 4.34 16.22 32.60
N GLY A 436 4.52 17.53 32.73
CA GLY A 436 5.74 18.13 33.25
C GLY A 436 6.95 18.11 32.27
N ARG A 437 6.72 17.74 31.01
CA ARG A 437 7.72 17.83 29.94
C ARG A 437 7.36 18.91 28.94
N PRO A 438 8.34 19.57 28.30
CA PRO A 438 8.09 20.45 27.17
C PRO A 438 7.40 19.67 26.03
N ARG A 439 6.54 20.35 25.31
CA ARG A 439 5.97 19.84 24.05
C ARG A 439 6.91 20.17 22.91
N SER A 440 7.29 19.18 22.12
CA SER A 440 8.09 19.39 20.91
C SER A 440 7.19 19.81 19.76
N GLU A 441 7.52 20.89 19.11
CA GLU A 441 6.86 21.32 17.88
C GLU A 441 7.72 20.95 16.68
N GLN A 442 7.12 20.26 15.72
CA GLN A 442 7.70 20.01 14.41
C GLN A 442 6.74 20.59 13.38
N ARG A 443 7.22 21.36 12.43
CA ARG A 443 6.40 22.13 11.51
C ARG A 443 5.39 23.04 12.23
N ASN A 444 5.78 23.61 13.39
CA ASN A 444 4.95 24.48 14.23
C ASN A 444 3.62 23.85 14.72
N GLN A 445 3.53 22.53 14.78
CA GLN A 445 2.31 21.82 15.12
C GLN A 445 2.52 20.70 16.13
N LEU A 446 1.41 20.33 16.79
CA LEU A 446 1.29 19.26 17.78
C LEU A 446 0.33 18.20 17.25
N VAL A 447 0.44 16.97 17.76
CA VAL A 447 -0.43 15.85 17.40
C VAL A 447 -1.62 15.78 18.35
N LEU A 448 -2.84 15.83 17.85
CA LEU A 448 -4.04 15.55 18.60
C LEU A 448 -4.07 14.07 19.04
N ASN A 449 -4.44 13.81 20.28
CA ASN A 449 -4.57 12.43 20.76
C ASN A 449 -5.86 11.78 20.23
N LEU A 450 -5.82 11.26 19.04
CA LEU A 450 -6.98 10.64 18.38
C LEU A 450 -7.47 9.37 19.11
N ALA A 451 -6.66 8.78 20.02
CA ALA A 451 -7.09 7.67 20.86
C ALA A 451 -8.20 8.09 21.84
N ARG A 452 -8.36 9.40 22.13
CA ARG A 452 -9.41 9.93 22.99
C ARG A 452 -10.77 9.94 22.26
N PRO A 453 -11.85 9.49 22.91
CA PRO A 453 -13.19 9.50 22.30
C PRO A 453 -13.70 10.90 21.95
N ASP A 454 -13.40 11.92 22.76
CA ASP A 454 -13.82 13.31 22.55
C ASP A 454 -13.07 13.95 21.36
N VAL A 455 -11.78 13.68 21.19
CA VAL A 455 -10.98 14.14 20.04
C VAL A 455 -11.48 13.46 18.75
N ARG A 456 -11.71 12.14 18.80
CA ARG A 456 -12.29 11.40 17.69
C ARG A 456 -13.65 11.98 17.27
N ALA A 457 -14.51 12.24 18.23
CA ALA A 457 -15.83 12.81 17.97
C ALA A 457 -15.74 14.21 17.34
N TYR A 458 -14.79 15.05 17.79
CA TYR A 458 -14.54 16.36 17.22
C TYR A 458 -14.10 16.25 15.75
N VAL A 459 -13.09 15.42 15.48
CA VAL A 459 -12.56 15.24 14.11
C VAL A 459 -13.64 14.75 13.16
N LEU A 460 -14.37 13.71 13.54
CA LEU A 460 -15.50 13.21 12.74
C LEU A 460 -16.57 14.28 12.56
N GLY A 461 -16.89 15.03 13.61
CA GLY A 461 -17.97 16.03 13.61
C GLY A 461 -17.71 17.20 12.65
N PHE A 462 -16.48 17.75 12.63
CA PHE A 462 -16.21 18.85 11.71
C PHE A 462 -16.10 18.40 10.25
N LEU A 463 -15.53 17.22 10.02
CA LEU A 463 -15.44 16.64 8.66
C LEU A 463 -16.83 16.31 8.09
N ASP A 464 -17.69 15.68 8.90
CA ASP A 464 -19.08 15.39 8.52
C ASP A 464 -19.86 16.68 8.19
N LYS A 465 -19.70 17.71 9.01
CA LYS A 465 -20.30 19.03 8.77
C LYS A 465 -19.78 19.65 7.48
N LEU A 466 -18.45 19.65 7.28
CA LEU A 466 -17.81 20.22 6.09
C LEU A 466 -18.34 19.57 4.79
N LEU A 467 -18.44 18.24 4.78
CA LEU A 467 -18.92 17.47 3.64
C LEU A 467 -20.44 17.56 3.46
N THR A 468 -21.21 17.77 4.52
CA THR A 468 -22.67 17.95 4.43
C THR A 468 -23.05 19.33 3.92
N GLU A 469 -22.31 20.37 4.31
CA GLU A 469 -22.61 21.77 3.95
C GLU A 469 -22.04 22.18 2.58
N ASN A 470 -21.10 21.40 2.03
CA ASN A 470 -20.41 21.73 0.78
C ASN A 470 -20.35 20.50 -0.14
N ASP A 471 -20.55 20.71 -1.43
CA ASP A 471 -20.45 19.66 -2.46
C ASP A 471 -18.97 19.39 -2.80
N ILE A 472 -18.31 18.65 -1.90
CA ILE A 472 -16.92 18.26 -1.99
C ILE A 472 -16.86 16.77 -2.38
N ALA A 473 -16.19 16.48 -3.50
CA ALA A 473 -16.04 15.12 -4.01
C ALA A 473 -14.74 14.43 -3.57
N PHE A 474 -13.81 15.18 -2.99
CA PHE A 474 -12.46 14.67 -2.67
C PHE A 474 -11.85 15.41 -1.48
N LEU A 475 -11.19 14.66 -0.61
CA LEU A 475 -10.37 15.18 0.47
C LEU A 475 -8.92 14.75 0.30
N LYS A 476 -7.99 15.71 0.24
CA LYS A 476 -6.57 15.46 0.48
C LYS A 476 -6.34 15.50 1.99
N TRP A 477 -6.17 14.33 2.58
CA TRP A 477 -5.97 14.16 4.02
C TRP A 477 -4.49 14.08 4.32
N ASP A 478 -3.95 15.13 4.92
CA ASP A 478 -2.54 15.27 5.24
C ASP A 478 -2.21 14.90 6.70
N TYR A 479 -0.92 14.59 6.96
CA TYR A 479 -0.38 14.22 8.25
C TYR A 479 1.12 14.58 8.31
N ASN A 480 1.47 15.79 8.70
CA ASN A 480 2.78 16.39 8.44
C ASN A 480 3.75 16.36 9.63
N ARG A 481 3.55 15.50 10.60
CA ARG A 481 4.53 15.31 11.67
C ARG A 481 4.48 13.92 12.30
N ASN A 482 5.65 13.44 12.76
CA ASN A 482 5.75 12.23 13.57
C ASN A 482 5.41 12.50 15.04
N TRP A 483 5.15 11.45 15.80
CA TRP A 483 5.01 11.57 17.26
C TRP A 483 6.36 11.82 17.91
N SER A 484 6.35 12.67 18.92
CA SER A 484 7.52 12.95 19.77
C SER A 484 7.26 12.55 21.23
N GLU A 485 6.09 12.85 21.78
CA GLU A 485 5.71 12.56 23.17
C GLU A 485 4.38 11.78 23.20
N PRO A 486 4.39 10.43 23.03
CA PRO A 486 3.17 9.62 22.93
C PRO A 486 2.52 9.36 24.32
N GLY A 487 2.35 10.40 25.13
CA GLY A 487 1.70 10.33 26.43
C GLY A 487 0.19 10.46 26.34
N TRP A 488 -0.50 9.75 27.24
CA TRP A 488 -1.95 9.82 27.41
C TRP A 488 -2.30 9.84 28.92
N ASP A 489 -2.13 11.00 29.54
CA ASP A 489 -2.19 11.18 30.99
C ASP A 489 -3.57 11.02 31.62
N GLN A 490 -4.65 10.94 30.83
CA GLN A 490 -6.00 10.65 31.32
C GLN A 490 -6.18 9.16 31.65
N LEU A 491 -5.27 8.28 31.21
CA LEU A 491 -5.26 6.87 31.57
C LEU A 491 -4.31 6.57 32.73
N PRO A 492 -4.57 5.50 33.49
CA PRO A 492 -3.60 4.97 34.46
C PRO A 492 -2.25 4.72 33.77
N PRO A 493 -1.09 4.93 34.43
CA PRO A 493 0.23 4.82 33.83
C PRO A 493 0.48 3.49 33.09
N ALA A 494 -0.06 2.39 33.60
CA ALA A 494 0.08 1.07 32.97
C ALA A 494 -0.67 0.96 31.62
N GLU A 495 -1.68 1.80 31.39
CA GLU A 495 -2.54 1.71 30.20
C GLU A 495 -2.24 2.78 29.15
N GLN A 496 -1.39 3.76 29.44
CA GLN A 496 -1.12 4.87 28.52
C GLN A 496 -0.56 4.43 27.17
N LYS A 497 0.15 3.30 27.13
CA LYS A 497 0.72 2.74 25.89
C LYS A 497 -0.34 2.17 24.93
N LYS A 498 -1.61 2.04 25.36
CA LYS A 498 -2.73 1.73 24.45
C LYS A 498 -2.84 2.75 23.29
N VAL A 499 -2.28 3.94 23.47
CA VAL A 499 -2.26 4.99 22.43
C VAL A 499 -1.71 4.48 21.09
N TYR A 500 -0.71 3.58 21.09
CA TYR A 500 -0.11 3.03 19.87
C TYR A 500 -1.07 2.18 19.04
N VAL A 501 -2.15 1.69 19.64
CA VAL A 501 -3.19 0.92 18.95
C VAL A 501 -4.44 1.76 18.73
N GLU A 502 -4.93 2.39 19.80
CA GLU A 502 -6.23 3.09 19.79
C GLU A 502 -6.25 4.32 18.88
N PHE A 503 -5.12 5.01 18.72
CA PHE A 503 -5.02 6.13 17.79
C PHE A 503 -5.32 5.67 16.35
N THR A 504 -4.63 4.65 15.88
CA THR A 504 -4.79 4.13 14.50
C THR A 504 -6.16 3.48 14.30
N ARG A 505 -6.68 2.77 15.29
CA ARG A 505 -8.05 2.22 15.24
C ARG A 505 -9.11 3.32 15.12
N ASN A 506 -8.93 4.40 15.86
CA ASN A 506 -9.84 5.55 15.80
C ASN A 506 -9.71 6.32 14.49
N LEU A 507 -8.52 6.40 13.88
CA LEU A 507 -8.35 6.93 12.53
C LEU A 507 -9.18 6.10 11.54
N TYR A 508 -9.03 4.78 11.55
CA TYR A 508 -9.79 3.90 10.67
C TYR A 508 -11.30 4.00 10.93
N ALA A 509 -11.72 4.11 12.18
CA ALA A 509 -13.13 4.28 12.52
C ALA A 509 -13.72 5.61 12.01
N ILE A 510 -12.93 6.70 12.01
CA ILE A 510 -13.33 7.98 11.41
C ILE A 510 -13.49 7.81 9.89
N LEU A 511 -12.48 7.24 9.22
CA LEU A 511 -12.49 7.06 7.78
C LEU A 511 -13.66 6.15 7.33
N ALA A 512 -13.88 5.03 8.02
CA ALA A 512 -15.01 4.13 7.76
C ALA A 512 -16.36 4.81 7.95
N GLU A 513 -16.51 5.64 8.98
CA GLU A 513 -17.76 6.35 9.22
C GLU A 513 -17.98 7.49 8.22
N LEU A 514 -16.92 8.17 7.77
CA LEU A 514 -17.01 9.15 6.68
C LEU A 514 -17.42 8.48 5.36
N GLU A 515 -16.83 7.34 5.02
CA GLU A 515 -17.22 6.58 3.84
C GLU A 515 -18.70 6.16 3.89
N ARG A 516 -19.15 5.71 5.06
CA ARG A 516 -20.56 5.34 5.26
C ARG A 516 -21.52 6.53 5.11
N ARG A 517 -21.15 7.73 5.58
CA ARG A 517 -21.99 8.96 5.51
C ARG A 517 -21.88 9.64 4.15
N HIS A 518 -20.70 9.65 3.58
CA HIS A 518 -20.33 10.36 2.36
C HIS A 518 -19.70 9.41 1.31
N PRO A 519 -20.41 8.37 0.84
CA PRO A 519 -19.84 7.28 0.03
C PRO A 519 -19.30 7.72 -1.34
N LYS A 520 -19.55 8.95 -1.76
CA LYS A 520 -19.04 9.51 -3.03
C LYS A 520 -17.76 10.31 -2.85
N VAL A 521 -17.38 10.62 -1.63
CA VAL A 521 -16.16 11.39 -1.35
C VAL A 521 -14.95 10.46 -1.41
N GLU A 522 -14.02 10.78 -2.26
CA GLU A 522 -12.73 10.08 -2.39
C GLU A 522 -11.69 10.71 -1.46
N ILE A 523 -10.71 9.93 -1.03
CA ILE A 523 -9.68 10.37 -0.09
C ILE A 523 -8.30 10.08 -0.65
N GLU A 524 -7.42 11.11 -0.66
CA GLU A 524 -5.96 10.96 -0.83
C GLU A 524 -5.29 10.94 0.54
N SER A 525 -4.45 9.93 0.82
CA SER A 525 -3.58 9.93 1.99
C SER A 525 -2.27 10.61 1.63
N CYS A 526 -2.01 11.75 2.29
CA CYS A 526 -0.73 12.45 2.29
C CYS A 526 -0.13 12.43 3.70
N SER A 527 1.18 12.42 3.81
CA SER A 527 1.87 12.49 5.11
C SER A 527 3.26 13.10 4.92
N GLY A 528 3.30 14.42 4.61
CA GLY A 528 4.54 15.05 4.19
C GLY A 528 5.20 14.26 3.05
N GLY A 529 4.46 13.98 1.99
CA GLY A 529 4.83 12.95 1.02
C GLY A 529 4.32 11.56 1.38
N GLY A 530 5.15 10.54 1.18
CA GLY A 530 4.83 9.11 1.34
C GLY A 530 4.93 8.57 2.77
N GLY A 531 4.78 9.40 3.80
CA GLY A 531 4.96 8.97 5.20
C GLY A 531 3.86 8.07 5.76
N ARG A 532 2.74 7.89 5.04
CA ARG A 532 1.65 6.99 5.43
C ARG A 532 1.04 6.29 4.22
N VAL A 533 1.75 5.29 3.72
CA VAL A 533 1.30 4.41 2.63
C VAL A 533 1.48 2.97 3.08
N ASP A 534 0.38 2.26 3.23
CA ASP A 534 0.32 0.86 3.63
C ASP A 534 -1.06 0.28 3.29
N LEU A 535 -1.21 -1.03 3.32
CA LEU A 535 -2.50 -1.67 2.98
C LEU A 535 -3.61 -1.39 4.01
N GLY A 536 -3.27 -0.86 5.20
CA GLY A 536 -4.26 -0.45 6.20
C GLY A 536 -4.99 0.83 5.80
N ILE A 537 -4.23 1.90 5.43
CA ILE A 537 -4.83 3.16 4.99
C ILE A 537 -5.50 3.00 3.62
N LEU A 538 -4.96 2.15 2.72
CA LEU A 538 -5.52 1.90 1.39
C LEU A 538 -6.90 1.22 1.41
N LYS A 539 -7.35 0.68 2.54
CA LYS A 539 -8.75 0.24 2.70
C LYS A 539 -9.74 1.41 2.69
N TYR A 540 -9.27 2.62 2.92
CA TYR A 540 -10.09 3.83 3.06
C TYR A 540 -9.69 4.94 2.09
N ALA A 541 -8.41 4.96 1.66
CA ALA A 541 -7.90 5.95 0.73
C ALA A 541 -7.95 5.43 -0.71
N ASP A 542 -8.41 6.28 -1.62
CA ASP A 542 -8.54 5.97 -3.04
C ASP A 542 -7.23 6.18 -3.79
N GLU A 543 -6.37 7.05 -3.24
CA GLU A 543 -5.04 7.34 -3.75
C GLU A 543 -4.12 7.82 -2.64
N VAL A 544 -2.84 7.89 -2.92
CA VAL A 544 -1.80 8.37 -1.99
C VAL A 544 -0.89 9.37 -2.69
N TRP A 545 -0.36 10.32 -1.92
CA TRP A 545 0.72 11.21 -2.33
C TRP A 545 2.06 10.55 -1.98
N PRO A 546 2.79 9.96 -2.94
CA PRO A 546 3.95 9.12 -2.62
C PRO A 546 5.20 9.91 -2.22
N SER A 547 5.33 11.17 -2.63
CA SER A 547 6.48 12.01 -2.28
C SER A 547 6.22 13.49 -2.56
N ASP A 548 6.72 14.37 -1.69
CA ASP A 548 6.77 15.81 -1.94
C ASP A 548 7.83 16.19 -3.00
N ASN A 549 8.70 15.26 -3.37
CA ASN A 549 9.61 15.44 -4.49
C ASN A 549 8.89 15.15 -5.81
N THR A 550 8.54 16.20 -6.52
CA THR A 550 7.88 16.16 -7.82
C THR A 550 8.85 16.33 -9.00
N ASP A 551 10.17 16.31 -8.73
CA ASP A 551 11.16 16.31 -9.81
C ASP A 551 10.96 15.08 -10.72
N PRO A 552 10.75 15.27 -12.03
CA PRO A 552 10.35 14.19 -12.91
C PRO A 552 11.41 13.10 -13.12
N PHE A 553 12.68 13.40 -12.89
CA PHE A 553 13.76 12.43 -12.96
C PHE A 553 13.87 11.62 -11.66
N ASP A 554 13.87 12.29 -10.50
CA ASP A 554 13.88 11.61 -9.19
C ASP A 554 12.64 10.73 -9.03
N ARG A 555 11.48 11.19 -9.56
CA ARG A 555 10.22 10.42 -9.54
C ARG A 555 10.32 9.12 -10.33
N LEU A 556 11.14 8.98 -11.36
CA LEU A 556 11.30 7.71 -12.06
C LEU A 556 11.79 6.60 -11.11
N THR A 557 12.77 6.90 -10.26
CA THR A 557 13.27 5.96 -9.25
C THR A 557 12.23 5.69 -8.15
N GLN A 558 11.56 6.73 -7.67
CA GLN A 558 10.55 6.61 -6.62
C GLN A 558 9.34 5.80 -7.09
N GLN A 559 8.86 6.04 -8.30
CA GLN A 559 7.73 5.33 -8.91
C GLN A 559 8.07 3.86 -9.20
N ASP A 560 9.31 3.58 -9.64
CA ASP A 560 9.81 2.22 -9.83
C ASP A 560 9.77 1.44 -8.51
N GLY A 561 10.35 2.00 -7.44
CA GLY A 561 10.32 1.38 -6.11
C GLY A 561 8.92 1.24 -5.53
N PHE A 562 8.08 2.28 -5.63
CA PHE A 562 6.68 2.27 -5.19
C PHE A 562 5.90 1.09 -5.79
N SER A 563 6.08 0.86 -7.09
CA SER A 563 5.35 -0.14 -7.85
C SER A 563 5.68 -1.59 -7.52
N TYR A 564 6.68 -1.87 -6.65
CA TYR A 564 6.89 -3.23 -6.11
C TYR A 564 5.89 -3.60 -5.03
N ALA A 565 5.34 -2.61 -4.33
CA ALA A 565 4.50 -2.82 -3.17
C ALA A 565 3.06 -2.28 -3.32
N TYR A 566 2.80 -1.42 -4.33
CA TYR A 566 1.50 -0.76 -4.52
C TYR A 566 1.19 -0.54 -6.00
N THR A 567 -0.08 -0.75 -6.35
CA THR A 567 -0.60 -0.55 -7.70
C THR A 567 -0.44 0.89 -8.18
N PRO A 568 -0.07 1.12 -9.47
CA PRO A 568 0.00 2.46 -10.04
C PRO A 568 -1.31 3.26 -9.96
N GLN A 569 -2.44 2.62 -9.76
CA GLN A 569 -3.75 3.28 -9.60
C GLN A 569 -3.77 4.25 -8.42
N VAL A 570 -3.11 3.91 -7.32
CA VAL A 570 -3.12 4.76 -6.11
C VAL A 570 -1.98 5.79 -6.10
N MET A 571 -1.04 5.69 -7.03
CA MET A 571 0.16 6.52 -7.08
C MET A 571 -0.12 7.87 -7.75
N MET A 572 -0.42 8.91 -6.98
CA MET A 572 -0.58 10.27 -7.51
C MET A 572 0.76 10.85 -7.96
N ALA A 573 0.79 11.45 -9.13
CA ALA A 573 1.99 12.03 -9.72
C ALA A 573 1.69 13.38 -10.37
N TRP A 574 2.30 14.46 -9.84
CA TRP A 574 2.07 15.82 -10.34
C TRP A 574 3.13 16.27 -11.34
N VAL A 575 2.66 16.97 -12.35
CA VAL A 575 3.47 17.84 -13.20
C VAL A 575 3.62 19.19 -12.52
N THR A 576 4.84 19.57 -12.18
CA THR A 576 5.13 20.82 -11.44
C THR A 576 6.00 21.79 -12.24
N ASP A 577 6.34 22.93 -11.68
CA ASP A 577 7.09 23.98 -12.36
C ASP A 577 8.54 23.55 -12.71
N SER A 578 9.13 24.23 -13.70
CA SER A 578 10.52 24.07 -14.09
C SER A 578 11.19 25.47 -14.16
N PRO A 579 12.36 25.68 -13.55
CA PRO A 579 13.16 24.72 -12.75
C PRO A 579 12.47 24.22 -11.48
N HIS A 580 12.75 22.98 -11.09
CA HIS A 580 12.15 22.37 -9.91
C HIS A 580 12.66 22.99 -8.60
N TRP A 581 11.77 23.24 -7.64
CA TRP A 581 12.09 24.01 -6.43
C TRP A 581 13.11 23.34 -5.49
N LEU A 582 13.15 21.99 -5.42
CA LEU A 582 14.07 21.25 -4.54
C LEU A 582 15.52 21.23 -5.06
N ASN A 583 15.72 21.00 -6.35
CA ASN A 583 17.04 20.70 -6.92
C ASN A 583 17.42 21.59 -8.11
N LEU A 584 16.55 22.54 -8.48
CA LEU A 584 16.73 23.48 -9.58
C LEU A 584 16.91 22.81 -10.97
N ARG A 585 16.53 21.53 -11.11
CA ARG A 585 16.60 20.83 -12.39
C ARG A 585 15.58 21.44 -13.36
N ALA A 586 16.05 21.75 -14.56
CA ALA A 586 15.21 22.23 -15.65
C ALA A 586 14.92 21.11 -16.64
N THR A 587 13.65 20.83 -16.89
CA THR A 587 13.19 19.82 -17.83
C THR A 587 12.06 20.34 -18.70
N SER A 588 11.87 19.72 -19.87
CA SER A 588 10.75 20.07 -20.75
C SER A 588 9.40 19.67 -20.13
N LEU A 589 8.33 20.37 -20.50
CA LEU A 589 6.98 20.00 -20.07
C LEU A 589 6.62 18.55 -20.50
N THR A 590 7.03 18.15 -21.71
CA THR A 590 6.84 16.78 -22.21
C THR A 590 7.47 15.74 -21.28
N TYR A 591 8.72 15.94 -20.83
CA TYR A 591 9.39 15.01 -19.92
C TYR A 591 8.64 14.91 -18.59
N ARG A 592 8.22 16.04 -18.00
CA ARG A 592 7.43 16.10 -16.77
C ARG A 592 6.10 15.38 -16.92
N MET A 593 5.37 15.62 -18.02
CA MET A 593 4.10 14.98 -18.31
C MET A 593 4.25 13.46 -18.42
N LEU A 594 5.21 12.96 -19.22
CA LEU A 594 5.38 11.51 -19.41
C LEU A 594 5.85 10.82 -18.13
N SER A 595 6.68 11.45 -17.30
CA SER A 595 7.05 10.93 -15.98
C SER A 595 5.81 10.74 -15.10
N SER A 596 4.94 11.77 -15.03
CA SER A 596 3.74 11.74 -14.19
C SER A 596 2.64 10.85 -14.75
N MET A 597 2.58 10.62 -16.07
CA MET A 597 1.61 9.72 -16.71
C MET A 597 1.80 8.24 -16.38
N GLN A 598 2.87 7.83 -15.69
CA GLN A 598 3.09 6.44 -15.26
C GLN A 598 2.24 6.03 -14.04
N GLY A 599 1.50 6.94 -13.42
CA GLY A 599 0.54 6.72 -12.34
C GLY A 599 -0.72 7.52 -12.55
N SER A 600 -1.42 7.88 -11.47
CA SER A 600 -2.55 8.80 -11.50
C SER A 600 -2.06 10.24 -11.74
N LEU A 601 -2.45 10.81 -12.86
CA LEU A 601 -1.93 12.09 -13.34
C LEU A 601 -2.54 13.28 -12.60
N GLY A 602 -1.69 14.18 -12.14
CA GLY A 602 -2.06 15.50 -11.61
C GLY A 602 -1.22 16.65 -12.18
N ILE A 603 -1.74 17.85 -12.10
CA ILE A 603 -1.04 19.10 -12.40
C ILE A 603 -0.95 19.89 -11.10
N GLY A 604 0.28 20.13 -10.62
CA GLY A 604 0.56 20.99 -9.44
C GLY A 604 1.25 22.30 -9.82
N ALA A 605 1.68 22.47 -11.07
CA ALA A 605 2.36 23.65 -11.53
C ALA A 605 1.52 24.94 -11.47
N ASN A 606 2.18 26.10 -11.41
CA ASN A 606 1.52 27.39 -11.57
C ASN A 606 1.11 27.62 -13.04
N ILE A 607 0.02 27.00 -13.46
CA ILE A 607 -0.53 27.07 -14.82
C ILE A 607 -0.92 28.50 -15.24
N ALA A 608 -0.99 29.45 -14.30
CA ALA A 608 -1.20 30.85 -14.63
C ALA A 608 -0.02 31.46 -15.42
N LYS A 609 1.18 30.89 -15.25
CA LYS A 609 2.43 31.32 -15.92
C LYS A 609 2.65 30.61 -17.26
N TRP A 610 1.91 29.57 -17.59
CA TRP A 610 2.10 28.78 -18.81
C TRP A 610 1.74 29.59 -20.05
N ASN A 611 2.58 29.51 -21.08
CA ASN A 611 2.33 30.09 -22.38
C ASN A 611 1.38 29.19 -23.22
N GLU A 612 1.01 29.65 -24.42
CA GLU A 612 0.07 28.93 -25.29
C GLU A 612 0.58 27.56 -25.76
N GLU A 613 1.90 27.44 -26.00
CA GLU A 613 2.54 26.18 -26.40
C GLU A 613 2.51 25.14 -25.25
N GLU A 614 2.82 25.57 -24.05
CA GLU A 614 2.72 24.71 -22.84
C GLU A 614 1.27 24.26 -22.59
N MET A 615 0.30 25.20 -22.68
CA MET A 615 -1.12 24.86 -22.54
C MET A 615 -1.57 23.88 -23.62
N ALA A 616 -1.17 24.04 -24.87
CA ALA A 616 -1.49 23.12 -25.96
C ALA A 616 -0.86 21.75 -25.79
N THR A 617 0.40 21.70 -25.35
CA THR A 617 1.13 20.44 -25.09
C THR A 617 0.48 19.66 -23.96
N ALA A 618 0.20 20.29 -22.82
CA ALA A 618 -0.45 19.65 -21.68
C ALA A 618 -1.84 19.14 -22.05
N LYS A 619 -2.66 19.95 -22.71
CA LYS A 619 -4.00 19.54 -23.17
C LYS A 619 -3.95 18.30 -24.07
N ARG A 620 -3.01 18.26 -25.02
CA ARG A 620 -2.83 17.13 -25.92
C ARG A 620 -2.44 15.85 -25.15
N LEU A 621 -1.50 15.96 -24.20
CA LEU A 621 -1.02 14.83 -23.43
C LEU A 621 -2.05 14.35 -22.41
N ILE A 622 -2.83 15.24 -21.77
CA ILE A 622 -3.98 14.85 -20.93
C ILE A 622 -5.02 14.09 -21.75
N ALA A 623 -5.37 14.57 -22.96
CA ALA A 623 -6.28 13.85 -23.83
C ALA A 623 -5.76 12.48 -24.27
N ALA A 624 -4.44 12.35 -24.50
CA ALA A 624 -3.82 11.05 -24.78
C ALA A 624 -3.82 10.14 -23.54
N TYR A 625 -3.56 10.69 -22.36
CA TYR A 625 -3.58 9.95 -21.09
C TYR A 625 -4.96 9.33 -20.83
N HIS A 626 -6.07 10.06 -21.01
CA HIS A 626 -7.42 9.51 -20.85
C HIS A 626 -7.69 8.27 -21.72
N GLN A 627 -7.01 8.13 -22.89
CA GLN A 627 -7.18 6.97 -23.77
C GLN A 627 -6.41 5.73 -23.29
N VAL A 628 -5.37 5.92 -22.48
CA VAL A 628 -4.47 4.85 -22.06
C VAL A 628 -4.44 4.63 -20.54
N GLN A 629 -5.07 5.52 -19.79
CA GLN A 629 -5.08 5.49 -18.33
C GLN A 629 -5.48 4.13 -17.74
N PRO A 630 -6.60 3.49 -18.17
CA PRO A 630 -6.97 2.19 -17.59
C PRO A 630 -5.88 1.13 -17.77
N THR A 631 -5.18 1.14 -18.92
CA THR A 631 -4.05 0.25 -19.16
C THR A 631 -2.88 0.54 -18.23
N ILE A 632 -2.54 1.83 -18.03
CA ILE A 632 -1.41 2.23 -17.18
C ILE A 632 -1.66 1.85 -15.73
N VAL A 633 -2.85 2.17 -15.19
CA VAL A 633 -3.10 2.09 -13.74
C VAL A 633 -3.64 0.74 -13.27
N GLN A 634 -4.21 -0.09 -14.17
CA GLN A 634 -4.84 -1.37 -13.82
C GLN A 634 -4.27 -2.57 -14.58
N GLY A 635 -3.33 -2.34 -15.49
CA GLY A 635 -2.68 -3.39 -16.26
C GLY A 635 -1.45 -3.98 -15.56
N ASP A 636 -0.90 -5.01 -16.19
CA ASP A 636 0.35 -5.67 -15.79
C ASP A 636 1.55 -4.77 -16.08
N LEU A 637 2.24 -4.32 -15.03
CA LEU A 637 3.45 -3.52 -15.15
C LEU A 637 4.68 -4.41 -15.37
N TYR A 638 5.47 -4.06 -16.38
CA TYR A 638 6.78 -4.66 -16.71
C TYR A 638 7.85 -3.57 -16.68
N ARG A 639 8.86 -3.74 -15.85
CA ARG A 639 10.05 -2.88 -15.78
C ARG A 639 11.04 -3.39 -16.82
N LEU A 640 11.05 -2.74 -18.00
CA LEU A 640 11.92 -3.16 -19.12
C LEU A 640 13.37 -2.75 -18.87
N ILE A 641 13.58 -1.55 -18.34
CA ILE A 641 14.86 -1.03 -17.88
C ILE A 641 14.59 -0.25 -16.60
N SER A 642 15.03 -0.78 -15.45
CA SER A 642 14.86 -0.08 -14.18
C SER A 642 15.81 1.11 -14.04
N PRO A 643 15.37 2.26 -13.55
CA PRO A 643 16.23 3.41 -13.25
C PRO A 643 17.22 3.13 -12.10
N LEU A 644 16.97 2.09 -11.29
CA LEU A 644 17.82 1.69 -10.15
C LEU A 644 19.15 1.07 -10.61
N ASN A 645 19.26 0.62 -11.85
CA ASN A 645 20.47 -0.04 -12.38
C ASN A 645 21.58 0.94 -12.78
N GLY A 646 21.41 2.24 -12.52
CA GLY A 646 22.36 3.28 -12.96
C GLY A 646 22.47 3.41 -14.47
N SER A 647 21.49 2.90 -15.22
CA SER A 647 21.40 3.04 -16.67
C SER A 647 21.14 4.50 -17.06
N GLU A 648 21.63 4.91 -18.20
CA GLU A 648 21.30 6.21 -18.83
C GLU A 648 19.86 6.25 -19.33
N PHE A 649 19.19 5.10 -19.31
CA PHE A 649 17.83 4.91 -19.80
C PHE A 649 16.99 4.24 -18.73
N SER A 650 15.70 4.53 -18.71
CA SER A 650 14.71 3.71 -18.05
C SER A 650 13.50 3.51 -18.95
N ALA A 651 12.84 2.37 -18.81
CA ALA A 651 11.67 2.04 -19.61
C ALA A 651 10.71 1.15 -18.85
N THR A 652 9.43 1.49 -18.93
CA THR A 652 8.33 0.70 -18.38
C THR A 652 7.34 0.35 -19.49
N GLN A 653 6.67 -0.76 -19.32
CA GLN A 653 5.55 -1.17 -20.17
C GLN A 653 4.41 -1.64 -19.29
N THR A 654 3.20 -1.23 -19.61
CA THR A 654 1.99 -1.77 -19.00
C THR A 654 1.14 -2.44 -20.07
N VAL A 655 0.56 -3.59 -19.75
CA VAL A 655 -0.31 -4.37 -20.62
C VAL A 655 -1.62 -4.62 -19.91
N ASN A 656 -2.75 -4.26 -20.50
CA ASN A 656 -4.03 -4.56 -19.87
C ASN A 656 -4.30 -6.09 -19.83
N ARG A 657 -5.13 -6.51 -18.88
CA ARG A 657 -5.33 -7.94 -18.55
C ARG A 657 -5.81 -8.79 -19.74
N ASP A 658 -6.62 -8.22 -20.64
CA ASP A 658 -7.10 -8.90 -21.84
C ASP A 658 -6.11 -8.84 -23.02
N ARG A 659 -4.95 -8.20 -22.83
CA ARG A 659 -3.90 -7.97 -23.81
C ARG A 659 -4.36 -7.24 -25.07
N SER A 660 -5.42 -6.44 -24.96
CA SER A 660 -5.93 -5.63 -26.07
C SER A 660 -5.12 -4.35 -26.29
N GLN A 661 -4.49 -3.84 -25.25
CA GLN A 661 -3.68 -2.61 -25.30
C GLN A 661 -2.42 -2.73 -24.44
N SER A 662 -1.34 -2.10 -24.92
CA SER A 662 -0.10 -1.93 -24.16
C SER A 662 0.40 -0.49 -24.30
N VAL A 663 1.01 0.03 -23.22
CA VAL A 663 1.62 1.37 -23.20
C VAL A 663 3.08 1.25 -22.77
N VAL A 664 3.97 1.90 -23.51
CA VAL A 664 5.42 1.89 -23.25
C VAL A 664 5.88 3.30 -23.00
N PHE A 665 6.59 3.52 -21.90
CA PHE A 665 7.30 4.75 -21.59
C PHE A 665 8.80 4.51 -21.65
N LEU A 666 9.53 5.48 -22.18
CA LEU A 666 10.98 5.45 -22.28
C LEU A 666 11.54 6.82 -21.91
N PHE A 667 12.59 6.82 -21.09
CA PHE A 667 13.28 8.02 -20.63
C PHE A 667 14.77 7.92 -20.91
N ILE A 668 15.34 9.03 -21.40
CA ILE A 668 16.78 9.25 -21.48
C ILE A 668 17.16 10.19 -20.34
N HIS A 669 18.00 9.71 -19.44
CA HIS A 669 18.50 10.50 -18.30
C HIS A 669 19.66 11.38 -18.71
N SER A 670 20.63 10.81 -19.43
CA SER A 670 21.77 11.51 -20.03
C SER A 670 22.18 10.81 -21.32
N THR A 671 22.82 11.58 -22.21
CA THR A 671 23.33 11.03 -23.48
C THR A 671 24.84 11.11 -23.49
N GLN A 672 25.52 9.96 -23.67
CA GLN A 672 26.95 9.89 -23.92
C GLN A 672 27.22 9.61 -25.41
N GLU A 673 28.22 10.31 -25.96
CA GLU A 673 28.60 10.10 -27.37
C GLU A 673 29.03 8.65 -27.60
N GLY A 674 28.53 8.06 -28.69
CA GLY A 674 28.80 6.68 -29.06
C GLY A 674 27.97 5.61 -28.35
N ARG A 675 27.11 5.98 -27.42
CA ARG A 675 26.12 5.03 -26.83
C ARG A 675 24.95 4.81 -27.78
N LEU A 676 24.64 3.55 -28.02
CA LEU A 676 23.46 3.15 -28.77
C LEU A 676 22.25 3.01 -27.83
N PHE A 677 21.09 3.37 -28.34
CA PHE A 677 19.83 3.13 -27.67
C PHE A 677 19.57 1.65 -27.50
N PRO A 678 19.15 1.17 -26.31
CA PRO A 678 18.82 -0.24 -26.16
C PRO A 678 17.52 -0.55 -26.93
N ARG A 679 17.51 -1.68 -27.63
CA ARG A 679 16.29 -2.20 -28.21
C ARG A 679 15.37 -2.70 -27.12
N LEU A 680 14.13 -2.19 -27.05
CA LEU A 680 13.16 -2.55 -26.03
C LEU A 680 12.39 -3.80 -26.44
N LYS A 681 12.73 -4.96 -25.88
CA LYS A 681 11.92 -6.16 -25.99
C LYS A 681 10.70 -6.03 -25.09
N LEU A 682 9.52 -6.01 -25.71
CA LEU A 682 8.27 -5.90 -24.96
C LEU A 682 7.92 -7.23 -24.27
N LYS A 683 7.00 -7.18 -23.32
CA LYS A 683 6.58 -8.34 -22.52
C LYS A 683 5.05 -8.45 -22.49
N GLY A 684 4.53 -9.59 -22.09
CA GLY A 684 3.12 -9.79 -21.76
C GLY A 684 2.12 -9.74 -22.92
N LEU A 685 2.55 -9.51 -24.16
CA LEU A 685 1.66 -9.47 -25.32
C LEU A 685 1.20 -10.88 -25.73
N ASP A 686 0.10 -10.99 -26.45
CA ASP A 686 -0.31 -12.23 -27.10
C ASP A 686 0.60 -12.46 -28.33
N PRO A 687 1.45 -13.50 -28.35
CA PRO A 687 2.42 -13.68 -29.43
C PRO A 687 1.78 -13.86 -30.81
N ALA A 688 0.55 -14.37 -30.86
CA ALA A 688 -0.15 -14.64 -32.13
C ALA A 688 -0.97 -13.45 -32.65
N ALA A 689 -1.30 -12.50 -31.77
CA ALA A 689 -2.08 -11.34 -32.14
C ALA A 689 -1.24 -10.27 -32.84
N GLU A 690 -1.86 -9.52 -33.76
CA GLU A 690 -1.22 -8.36 -34.40
C GLU A 690 -1.52 -7.10 -33.58
N TYR A 691 -0.51 -6.27 -33.37
CA TYR A 691 -0.59 -5.00 -32.65
C TYR A 691 -0.16 -3.84 -33.52
N THR A 692 -0.97 -2.77 -33.55
CA THR A 692 -0.66 -1.50 -34.23
C THR A 692 0.07 -0.56 -33.28
N LEU A 693 1.24 -0.07 -33.69
CA LEU A 693 2.01 0.91 -32.93
C LEU A 693 1.53 2.34 -33.22
N THR A 694 1.22 3.10 -32.19
CA THR A 694 0.87 4.52 -32.25
C THR A 694 1.76 5.32 -31.32
N SER A 695 2.37 6.40 -31.82
CA SER A 695 3.12 7.31 -30.97
C SER A 695 2.17 8.22 -30.19
N ILE A 696 2.34 8.24 -28.87
CA ILE A 696 1.79 9.29 -27.98
C ILE A 696 2.74 10.48 -28.01
N GLU A 697 4.04 10.21 -27.90
CA GLU A 697 5.11 11.21 -27.96
C GLU A 697 6.42 10.55 -28.47
N GLY A 698 7.22 11.29 -29.22
CA GLY A 698 8.47 10.79 -29.81
C GLY A 698 8.26 10.01 -31.11
N LYS A 699 9.32 9.36 -31.60
CA LYS A 699 9.30 8.59 -32.86
C LYS A 699 10.02 7.26 -32.68
N ALA A 700 9.44 6.19 -33.23
CA ALA A 700 10.16 4.97 -33.48
C ALA A 700 11.17 5.14 -34.63
N MET A 701 12.17 4.25 -34.69
CA MET A 701 13.17 4.26 -35.76
C MET A 701 12.50 4.12 -37.13
N GLU A 702 13.04 4.79 -38.12
CA GLU A 702 12.59 4.64 -39.52
C GLU A 702 12.72 3.16 -39.96
N GLY A 703 11.66 2.64 -40.54
CA GLY A 703 11.56 1.21 -40.92
C GLY A 703 10.90 0.32 -39.85
N THR A 704 10.59 0.85 -38.63
CA THR A 704 9.76 0.15 -37.66
C THR A 704 8.37 -0.11 -38.28
N PRO A 705 7.84 -1.34 -38.26
CA PRO A 705 6.52 -1.62 -38.83
C PRO A 705 5.42 -0.90 -38.04
N ALA A 706 4.45 -0.33 -38.77
CA ALA A 706 3.28 0.26 -38.14
C ALA A 706 2.41 -0.78 -37.40
N ALA A 707 2.50 -2.06 -37.80
CA ALA A 707 1.86 -3.18 -37.12
C ALA A 707 2.70 -4.45 -37.30
N ALA A 708 2.74 -5.26 -36.23
CA ALA A 708 3.43 -6.55 -36.20
C ALA A 708 2.81 -7.48 -35.16
N SER A 709 3.16 -8.78 -35.22
CA SER A 709 2.72 -9.73 -34.21
C SER A 709 3.30 -9.43 -32.81
N GLY A 710 2.58 -9.84 -31.76
CA GLY A 710 3.13 -9.76 -30.40
C GLY A 710 4.46 -10.47 -30.28
N ALA A 711 4.64 -11.61 -30.96
CA ALA A 711 5.91 -12.30 -31.01
C ALA A 711 7.04 -11.43 -31.60
N TRP A 712 6.76 -10.61 -32.61
CA TRP A 712 7.73 -9.67 -33.17
C TRP A 712 8.14 -8.62 -32.13
N TRP A 713 7.17 -7.99 -31.49
CA TRP A 713 7.43 -6.96 -30.48
C TRP A 713 8.19 -7.52 -29.26
N MET A 714 7.91 -8.77 -28.86
CA MET A 714 8.58 -9.40 -27.71
C MET A 714 9.98 -9.93 -28.03
N ASN A 715 10.23 -10.42 -29.26
CA ASN A 715 11.52 -11.02 -29.63
C ASN A 715 12.44 -10.06 -30.35
N HIS A 716 11.93 -9.30 -31.33
CA HIS A 716 12.68 -8.25 -32.02
C HIS A 716 12.75 -6.99 -31.17
N GLY A 717 11.62 -6.50 -30.73
CA GLY A 717 11.52 -5.29 -29.89
C GLY A 717 11.34 -4.00 -30.68
N LEU A 718 11.20 -2.89 -29.92
CA LEU A 718 11.03 -1.53 -30.42
C LEU A 718 12.38 -0.82 -30.46
N ASP A 719 12.78 -0.33 -31.66
CA ASP A 719 13.94 0.54 -31.84
C ASP A 719 13.51 1.99 -31.84
N MET A 720 14.31 2.84 -31.14
CA MET A 720 14.07 4.29 -31.08
C MET A 720 14.85 5.04 -32.16
N ASP A 721 14.29 6.16 -32.62
CA ASP A 721 14.96 7.04 -33.58
C ASP A 721 16.29 7.56 -32.98
N MET A 722 17.39 7.34 -33.69
CA MET A 722 18.72 7.81 -33.30
C MET A 722 18.83 9.33 -33.19
N ASN A 723 17.92 10.09 -33.80
CA ASN A 723 17.85 11.56 -33.64
C ASN A 723 17.19 12.00 -32.33
N PHE A 724 16.63 11.06 -31.58
CA PHE A 724 16.06 11.31 -30.24
C PHE A 724 17.19 11.36 -29.21
N ARG A 725 18.00 12.43 -29.23
CA ARG A 725 19.20 12.62 -28.40
C ARG A 725 19.01 13.78 -27.43
N GLY A 726 19.84 13.80 -26.41
CA GLY A 726 19.93 14.86 -25.40
C GLY A 726 19.42 14.39 -24.05
N ASP A 727 19.85 15.08 -23.01
CA ASP A 727 19.48 14.77 -21.63
C ASP A 727 18.00 15.08 -21.39
N PHE A 728 17.41 14.34 -20.49
CA PHE A 728 16.01 14.48 -20.07
C PHE A 728 15.01 14.48 -21.24
N LYS A 729 15.14 13.47 -22.11
CA LYS A 729 14.17 13.19 -23.19
C LYS A 729 13.28 12.02 -22.79
N ALA A 730 12.04 12.03 -23.27
CA ALA A 730 11.11 10.97 -23.05
C ALA A 730 10.25 10.70 -24.29
N ALA A 731 9.84 9.45 -24.46
CA ALA A 731 8.90 9.01 -25.47
C ALA A 731 7.86 8.06 -24.88
N ALA A 732 6.68 8.03 -25.52
CA ALA A 732 5.63 7.09 -25.13
C ALA A 732 4.91 6.55 -26.37
N PHE A 733 4.59 5.27 -26.33
CA PHE A 733 3.93 4.55 -27.41
C PHE A 733 2.77 3.73 -26.88
N ARG A 734 1.75 3.60 -27.71
CA ARG A 734 0.62 2.71 -27.49
C ARG A 734 0.63 1.60 -28.56
N LEU A 735 0.37 0.40 -28.13
CA LEU A 735 0.13 -0.76 -29.00
C LEU A 735 -1.31 -1.22 -28.79
N ASP A 736 -2.09 -1.23 -29.84
CA ASP A 736 -3.48 -1.69 -29.83
C ASP A 736 -3.59 -2.99 -30.64
N ARG A 737 -4.18 -4.03 -30.06
CA ARG A 737 -4.50 -5.29 -30.72
C ARG A 737 -5.54 -5.07 -31.81
N LYS A 738 -5.31 -5.60 -33.01
CA LYS A 738 -6.27 -5.57 -34.12
C LYS A 738 -7.41 -6.57 -33.95
#